data_ec8ae177c81ff9dfc33f403cfc2403c9
#
_entry.id   ec8ae177c81ff9dfc33f403cfc2403c9
#
_cell.length_a   1.000
_cell.length_b   1.000
_cell.length_c   1.000
_cell.angle_alpha   90.00
_cell.angle_beta   90.00
_cell.angle_gamma   90.00
#
_symmetry.space_group_name_H-M   'P 1'
#
loop_
_entity.id
_entity.type
_entity.pdbx_description
1 polymer ?
#
loop_
_entity_poly.entity_id
_entity_poly.type
_entity_poly.pdbx_seq_one_letter_code
_entity_poly.pdbx_strand_id
1 'polypeptide(L)'
;MTIFLGTLCTLRPLFSFLTETYWGNEGAKAHNVKSRSRNKYRGQNKVAHLDWLHLLDLLALLRYKQFACLTQLLLRHPVDAIGTAVYFIEKLQVIFILYKIISRAGLNPFAGLIRPAVRTFDTPGLECWTSNRKVARSNPRADKVKIRRSVKLKNKIKMPYMTRSGMMAIPDPPCVVTSPDCPPLGLKSLRVDDSQFQASSYLRMGLGPHRARLNIQSGIEDGDMYDGAWCAKYEDQHQWLQVDALRPTLFTGVILQGRNSIWSWDWVETYKVQLSNDSETWKTCMNGTEEAVFVGSRNEPETPYLALFPQPAVARWIRINPQTWYWNGTICLRAEVLGCPLPDPDNVWQHLSEKLPGSKDNLDFRHHNYKEMRKLMKAVNEDCPRITRIYTIGKSYTGLKLYAMEISDNPGKHELGEPEFRYVAGMHGNEVVGRELVLNLMQYICREFRRGNPRIVRLVTSTRIHLLPSMNPDGYETAFERGSELAGWALGRYSYEWVDMNHNFPDLNNIMWDAKENDTETVKTANHYIPIPEYYTKEDAFVTPETRAVISWMQDIPFVLSANLHGGELVVTYPFDCTRDWAPQENTPTADDSFFRWLATVYASTNLVMANPDRRICHSEDFQQHNNIINGGAWHTVPGSMNDFSYMHTNCFEVTVELSCDKFPHASELPTEWENNKESLLVYMEQVHRGIKGVVRDKMTKKGIADAIVKVEDLDHDIRSAADGDYWRLLNPGEYKVTVWAEGYFPSMRRCSVGTEARPTICDFILIKTPRQRMNGILAKGGRLPQDLQLKLRAMRLRKLRVSTKAINQRRERSRKARGTRSARAPRPLTPLA
;
A
#
# COMPACT_ATOMS: atom_id res chain seq x y z
N MET A 1 -29.93 0.80 -23.23
CA MET A 1 -29.55 -0.58 -22.81
C MET A 1 -29.81 -1.58 -23.92
N THR A 2 -31.04 -1.70 -24.46
CA THR A 2 -31.33 -2.69 -25.53
C THR A 2 -30.49 -2.57 -26.83
N ILE A 3 -30.06 -1.37 -27.18
CA ILE A 3 -29.16 -1.11 -28.35
C ILE A 3 -27.71 -1.48 -28.02
N PHE A 4 -27.30 -1.43 -26.74
CA PHE A 4 -25.95 -1.74 -26.27
C PHE A 4 -25.67 -3.26 -26.25
N LEU A 5 -26.66 -4.06 -25.81
CA LEU A 5 -26.62 -5.52 -25.84
C LEU A 5 -26.62 -6.08 -27.26
N GLY A 6 -27.35 -5.46 -28.19
CA GLY A 6 -27.32 -5.84 -29.60
C GLY A 6 -25.96 -5.68 -30.27
N THR A 7 -25.16 -4.71 -29.83
CA THR A 7 -23.82 -4.45 -30.39
C THR A 7 -22.74 -5.38 -29.81
N LEU A 8 -22.89 -5.80 -28.54
CA LEU A 8 -22.00 -6.81 -27.93
C LEU A 8 -22.23 -8.22 -28.51
N CYS A 9 -23.48 -8.60 -28.76
CA CYS A 9 -23.80 -9.88 -29.40
C CYS A 9 -23.28 -10.01 -30.84
N THR A 10 -23.11 -8.89 -31.55
CA THR A 10 -22.52 -8.90 -32.90
C THR A 10 -20.99 -8.93 -32.90
N LEU A 11 -20.34 -8.64 -31.78
CA LEU A 11 -18.87 -8.68 -31.65
C LEU A 11 -18.34 -10.04 -31.15
N ARG A 12 -19.17 -10.87 -30.54
CA ARG A 12 -18.79 -12.20 -30.04
C ARG A 12 -18.21 -13.12 -31.15
N PRO A 13 -18.74 -13.18 -32.36
CA PRO A 13 -18.14 -13.96 -33.44
C PRO A 13 -16.79 -13.41 -33.93
N LEU A 14 -16.57 -12.10 -33.83
CA LEU A 14 -15.31 -11.47 -34.25
C LEU A 14 -14.16 -11.76 -33.25
N PHE A 15 -14.47 -11.81 -31.96
CA PHE A 15 -13.50 -12.18 -30.92
C PHE A 15 -13.13 -13.65 -30.98
N SER A 16 -14.09 -14.55 -31.19
CA SER A 16 -13.84 -15.98 -31.43
C SER A 16 -13.01 -16.22 -32.69
N PHE A 17 -13.26 -15.50 -33.77
CA PHE A 17 -12.51 -15.58 -34.99
C PHE A 17 -11.06 -15.11 -34.87
N LEU A 18 -10.80 -14.06 -34.05
CA LEU A 18 -9.47 -13.55 -33.79
C LEU A 18 -8.66 -14.48 -32.90
N THR A 19 -9.29 -15.11 -31.90
CA THR A 19 -8.60 -16.08 -31.01
C THR A 19 -8.31 -17.39 -31.73
N GLU A 20 -9.23 -17.93 -32.54
CA GLU A 20 -9.00 -19.17 -33.30
C GLU A 20 -7.97 -19.00 -34.44
N THR A 21 -7.84 -17.82 -35.04
CA THR A 21 -6.89 -17.59 -36.15
C THR A 21 -5.47 -17.29 -35.68
N TYR A 22 -5.27 -16.83 -34.45
CA TYR A 22 -3.95 -16.42 -33.92
C TYR A 22 -3.31 -17.42 -32.97
N TRP A 23 -4.07 -18.26 -32.26
CA TRP A 23 -3.56 -19.20 -31.25
C TRP A 23 -3.65 -20.68 -31.64
N GLY A 24 -4.20 -20.99 -32.84
CA GLY A 24 -4.42 -22.37 -33.29
C GLY A 24 -3.26 -23.05 -33.99
N ASN A 25 -2.09 -22.43 -34.23
CA ASN A 25 -1.07 -23.00 -35.13
C ASN A 25 0.37 -23.12 -34.59
N GLU A 26 0.63 -23.05 -33.29
CA GLU A 26 1.98 -23.29 -32.73
C GLU A 26 2.08 -24.49 -31.77
N GLY A 27 1.40 -25.53 -32.02
CA GLY A 27 1.46 -26.76 -31.23
C GLY A 27 1.67 -28.04 -32.01
N ALA A 28 2.63 -28.12 -32.92
CA ALA A 28 3.19 -29.41 -33.38
C ALA A 28 4.30 -29.23 -34.42
N LYS A 29 5.52 -29.56 -34.07
CA LYS A 29 6.68 -30.05 -34.81
C LYS A 29 7.97 -29.29 -34.57
N ALA A 30 8.64 -29.66 -33.52
CA ALA A 30 10.09 -29.57 -33.43
C ALA A 30 10.66 -30.95 -33.78
N HIS A 31 11.15 -31.18 -34.98
CA HIS A 31 12.27 -32.07 -35.29
C HIS A 31 12.81 -31.79 -36.69
N ASN A 32 14.11 -31.44 -36.69
CA ASN A 32 15.08 -31.58 -37.79
C ASN A 32 14.76 -30.94 -39.16
N VAL A 33 15.54 -29.95 -39.55
CA VAL A 33 16.52 -30.10 -40.67
C VAL A 33 17.33 -28.78 -40.80
N LYS A 34 18.64 -28.90 -40.78
CA LYS A 34 19.61 -27.88 -41.19
C LYS A 34 19.59 -27.71 -42.72
N SER A 35 19.79 -26.49 -43.14
CA SER A 35 20.50 -26.03 -44.33
C SER A 35 19.70 -25.48 -45.51
N ARG A 36 20.18 -24.29 -45.96
CA ARG A 36 20.13 -23.68 -47.29
C ARG A 36 18.81 -23.15 -47.83
N SER A 37 18.62 -21.84 -47.89
CA SER A 37 18.93 -21.00 -49.05
C SER A 37 18.28 -19.63 -48.96
N ARG A 38 19.04 -18.65 -49.39
CA ARG A 38 18.60 -17.26 -49.60
C ARG A 38 17.67 -17.17 -50.80
N ASN A 39 16.81 -16.15 -50.75
CA ASN A 39 16.04 -15.55 -51.85
C ASN A 39 14.64 -16.08 -52.13
N LYS A 40 13.73 -15.19 -51.89
CA LYS A 40 12.44 -14.82 -52.52
C LYS A 40 11.29 -14.72 -51.51
N TYR A 41 10.90 -13.49 -51.21
CA TYR A 41 9.49 -13.11 -51.11
C TYR A 41 9.42 -11.58 -50.96
N ARG A 42 9.38 -10.88 -52.08
CA ARG A 42 8.80 -9.54 -52.20
C ARG A 42 7.43 -9.80 -52.87
N GLY A 43 6.35 -9.60 -52.13
CA GLY A 43 5.05 -9.65 -52.79
C GLY A 43 3.85 -10.07 -51.92
N GLN A 44 3.77 -9.71 -50.61
CA GLN A 44 2.53 -9.97 -49.84
C GLN A 44 2.07 -8.83 -48.90
N ASN A 45 2.58 -7.63 -49.07
CA ASN A 45 2.23 -6.52 -48.13
C ASN A 45 1.10 -5.60 -48.62
N LYS A 46 0.25 -5.98 -49.57
CA LYS A 46 -0.84 -5.12 -50.05
C LYS A 46 -2.26 -5.49 -49.55
N VAL A 47 -2.46 -6.72 -49.04
CA VAL A 47 -3.81 -7.14 -48.60
C VAL A 47 -4.07 -6.79 -47.14
N ALA A 48 -3.06 -6.75 -46.28
CA ALA A 48 -3.21 -6.44 -44.85
C ALA A 48 -3.52 -4.96 -44.57
N HIS A 49 -3.29 -4.06 -45.53
CA HIS A 49 -3.46 -2.59 -45.26
C HIS A 49 -4.91 -2.09 -45.37
N LEU A 50 -5.77 -2.81 -46.09
CA LEU A 50 -7.18 -2.38 -46.26
C LEU A 50 -8.06 -2.73 -45.04
N ASP A 51 -7.82 -3.86 -44.38
CA ASP A 51 -8.63 -4.32 -43.25
C ASP A 51 -8.39 -3.51 -41.98
N TRP A 52 -7.20 -2.97 -41.82
CA TRP A 52 -6.85 -2.13 -40.66
C TRP A 52 -7.44 -0.72 -40.70
N LEU A 53 -7.62 -0.13 -41.86
CA LEU A 53 -8.29 1.16 -42.01
C LEU A 53 -9.75 1.10 -41.61
N HIS A 54 -10.44 0.00 -41.93
CA HIS A 54 -11.83 -0.21 -41.53
C HIS A 54 -11.97 -0.45 -40.01
N LEU A 55 -11.00 -1.11 -39.37
CA LEU A 55 -10.99 -1.30 -37.94
C LEU A 55 -10.75 0.02 -37.18
N LEU A 56 -9.88 0.88 -37.69
CA LEU A 56 -9.61 2.21 -37.10
C LEU A 56 -10.81 3.15 -37.25
N ASP A 57 -11.51 3.11 -38.36
CA ASP A 57 -12.75 3.88 -38.55
C ASP A 57 -13.86 3.37 -37.63
N LEU A 58 -13.96 2.06 -37.40
CA LEU A 58 -14.93 1.48 -36.47
C LEU A 58 -14.64 1.87 -35.01
N LEU A 59 -13.37 1.89 -34.64
CA LEU A 59 -12.94 2.34 -33.31
C LEU A 59 -13.13 3.84 -33.07
N ALA A 60 -12.93 4.67 -34.09
CA ALA A 60 -13.21 6.10 -34.06
C ALA A 60 -14.72 6.37 -33.95
N LEU A 61 -15.56 5.62 -34.67
CA LEU A 61 -17.03 5.71 -34.61
C LEU A 61 -17.59 5.25 -33.25
N LEU A 62 -17.03 4.20 -32.66
CA LEU A 62 -17.35 3.74 -31.32
C LEU A 62 -17.00 4.78 -30.26
N ARG A 63 -15.84 5.45 -30.37
CA ARG A 63 -15.46 6.56 -29.50
C ARG A 63 -16.45 7.71 -29.54
N TYR A 64 -16.83 8.14 -30.73
CA TYR A 64 -17.77 9.27 -30.90
C TYR A 64 -19.15 8.95 -30.30
N LYS A 65 -19.68 7.75 -30.52
CA LYS A 65 -20.98 7.32 -29.98
C LYS A 65 -20.96 7.14 -28.46
N GLN A 66 -19.86 6.66 -27.88
CA GLN A 66 -19.71 6.53 -26.43
C GLN A 66 -19.60 7.90 -25.74
N PHE A 67 -18.88 8.84 -26.30
CA PHE A 67 -18.78 10.21 -25.78
C PHE A 67 -20.11 10.96 -25.83
N ALA A 68 -20.86 10.81 -26.90
CA ALA A 68 -22.19 11.41 -27.04
C ALA A 68 -23.21 10.80 -26.07
N CYS A 69 -23.11 9.49 -25.79
CA CYS A 69 -23.97 8.80 -24.83
C CYS A 69 -23.64 9.21 -23.39
N LEU A 70 -22.35 9.35 -23.04
CA LEU A 70 -21.88 9.81 -21.73
C LEU A 70 -22.35 11.25 -21.45
N THR A 71 -22.23 12.13 -22.44
CA THR A 71 -22.66 13.52 -22.30
C THR A 71 -24.18 13.64 -22.10
N GLN A 72 -24.96 12.77 -22.72
CA GLN A 72 -26.43 12.73 -22.51
C GLN A 72 -26.81 12.12 -21.15
N LEU A 73 -26.06 11.15 -20.63
CA LEU A 73 -26.29 10.57 -19.29
C LEU A 73 -25.95 11.56 -18.17
N LEU A 74 -24.80 12.26 -18.29
CA LEU A 74 -24.35 13.27 -17.33
C LEU A 74 -25.34 14.45 -17.23
N LEU A 75 -26.02 14.78 -18.30
CA LEU A 75 -27.03 15.85 -18.33
C LEU A 75 -28.39 15.44 -17.73
N ARG A 76 -28.67 14.15 -17.56
CA ARG A 76 -29.98 13.65 -17.08
C ARG A 76 -29.99 13.20 -15.61
N HIS A 77 -28.87 12.73 -15.05
CA HIS A 77 -28.80 12.20 -13.69
C HIS A 77 -27.46 12.54 -13.00
N PRO A 78 -27.36 13.70 -12.34
CA PRO A 78 -26.09 14.14 -11.74
C PRO A 78 -25.59 13.32 -10.55
N VAL A 79 -26.44 12.56 -9.86
CA VAL A 79 -26.09 11.80 -8.64
C VAL A 79 -25.45 10.43 -8.97
N ASP A 80 -25.81 9.82 -10.11
CA ASP A 80 -25.24 8.52 -10.54
C ASP A 80 -23.99 8.68 -11.42
N ALA A 81 -23.54 9.91 -11.64
CA ALA A 81 -22.48 10.22 -12.59
C ALA A 81 -21.10 9.76 -12.13
N ILE A 82 -20.85 9.72 -10.82
CA ILE A 82 -19.53 9.41 -10.27
C ILE A 82 -19.20 7.91 -10.45
N GLY A 83 -20.11 7.01 -10.12
CA GLY A 83 -19.93 5.56 -10.31
C GLY A 83 -19.72 5.19 -11.78
N THR A 84 -20.47 5.86 -12.68
CA THR A 84 -20.37 5.64 -14.13
C THR A 84 -19.07 6.20 -14.70
N ALA A 85 -18.55 7.30 -14.15
CA ALA A 85 -17.29 7.89 -14.57
C ALA A 85 -16.08 7.01 -14.15
N VAL A 86 -16.09 6.45 -12.95
CA VAL A 86 -15.07 5.52 -12.47
C VAL A 86 -15.00 4.26 -13.34
N TYR A 87 -16.14 3.66 -13.63
CA TYR A 87 -16.24 2.52 -14.55
C TYR A 87 -15.69 2.81 -15.95
N PHE A 88 -15.90 4.04 -16.46
CA PHE A 88 -15.35 4.46 -17.76
C PHE A 88 -13.84 4.72 -17.71
N ILE A 89 -13.31 5.20 -16.59
CA ILE A 89 -11.86 5.42 -16.42
C ILE A 89 -11.13 4.08 -16.39
N GLU A 90 -11.65 3.07 -15.68
CA GLU A 90 -11.07 1.71 -15.70
C GLU A 90 -11.08 1.10 -17.10
N LYS A 91 -12.18 1.23 -17.85
CA LYS A 91 -12.23 0.75 -19.24
C LYS A 91 -11.31 1.53 -20.19
N LEU A 92 -11.06 2.81 -19.92
CA LEU A 92 -10.05 3.61 -20.65
C LEU A 92 -8.63 3.17 -20.34
N GLN A 93 -8.34 2.73 -19.10
CA GLN A 93 -7.03 2.16 -18.77
C GLN A 93 -6.77 0.87 -19.54
N VAL A 94 -7.75 -0.03 -19.64
CA VAL A 94 -7.63 -1.26 -20.46
C VAL A 94 -7.38 -0.94 -21.94
N ILE A 95 -8.07 0.08 -22.50
CA ILE A 95 -7.83 0.54 -23.86
C ILE A 95 -6.44 1.15 -24.02
N PHE A 96 -5.93 1.82 -23.00
CA PHE A 96 -4.58 2.40 -22.98
C PHE A 96 -3.50 1.32 -22.89
N ILE A 97 -3.76 0.25 -22.15
CA ILE A 97 -2.90 -0.95 -22.07
C ILE A 97 -2.87 -1.65 -23.43
N LEU A 98 -4.02 -1.89 -24.04
CA LEU A 98 -4.11 -2.46 -25.40
C LEU A 98 -3.39 -1.58 -26.44
N TYR A 99 -3.45 -0.28 -26.31
CA TYR A 99 -2.70 0.68 -27.15
C TYR A 99 -1.19 0.53 -26.96
N LYS A 100 -0.71 0.40 -25.73
CA LYS A 100 0.71 0.16 -25.44
C LYS A 100 1.20 -1.19 -25.98
N ILE A 101 0.39 -2.25 -25.88
CA ILE A 101 0.71 -3.58 -26.43
C ILE A 101 0.85 -3.51 -27.96
N ILE A 102 -0.06 -2.83 -28.65
CA ILE A 102 -0.04 -2.65 -30.11
C ILE A 102 1.16 -1.79 -30.54
N SER A 103 1.50 -0.77 -29.78
CA SER A 103 2.66 0.10 -30.03
C SER A 103 4.00 -0.66 -29.87
N ARG A 104 4.10 -1.57 -28.90
CA ARG A 104 5.30 -2.42 -28.70
C ARG A 104 5.48 -3.52 -29.74
N ALA A 105 4.41 -3.96 -30.36
CA ALA A 105 4.49 -4.91 -31.49
C ALA A 105 5.07 -4.31 -32.76
N GLY A 106 5.66 -3.11 -32.72
CA GLY A 106 6.22 -2.42 -33.89
C GLY A 106 5.18 -1.86 -34.85
N LEU A 107 3.90 -1.94 -34.48
CA LEU A 107 2.77 -1.43 -35.24
C LEU A 107 2.41 -0.04 -34.68
N ASN A 108 3.10 1.00 -35.15
CA ASN A 108 2.80 2.38 -34.73
C ASN A 108 1.71 2.97 -35.66
N PRO A 109 0.42 2.94 -35.24
CA PRO A 109 -0.69 3.36 -36.12
C PRO A 109 -0.80 4.87 -36.27
N PHE A 110 0.03 5.68 -35.59
CA PHE A 110 -0.09 7.15 -35.56
C PHE A 110 1.09 7.94 -36.12
N ALA A 111 2.10 7.28 -36.66
CA ALA A 111 3.26 8.00 -37.26
C ALA A 111 2.90 8.88 -38.50
N GLY A 112 1.70 8.73 -39.03
CA GLY A 112 1.19 9.51 -40.19
C GLY A 112 0.13 10.57 -39.85
N LEU A 113 -0.37 10.66 -38.62
CA LEU A 113 -1.55 11.47 -38.28
C LEU A 113 -1.26 12.73 -37.45
N ILE A 114 -0.02 13.01 -37.07
CA ILE A 114 0.36 14.16 -36.22
C ILE A 114 0.99 15.32 -37.02
N ARG A 115 0.82 15.35 -38.35
CA ARG A 115 1.01 16.61 -39.13
C ARG A 115 0.10 16.56 -40.37
N PRO A 116 -0.82 17.49 -40.68
CA PRO A 116 -1.04 18.85 -40.17
C PRO A 116 -2.55 19.13 -39.89
N ALA A 117 -2.95 19.27 -38.69
CA ALA A 117 -4.28 19.79 -38.36
C ALA A 117 -4.21 20.95 -37.35
N VAL A 118 -3.22 21.83 -37.52
CA VAL A 118 -3.27 23.19 -36.95
C VAL A 118 -3.49 24.14 -38.11
N ARG A 119 -4.71 24.17 -38.61
CA ARG A 119 -5.27 25.31 -39.40
C ARG A 119 -6.78 25.32 -39.20
N THR A 120 -7.19 26.30 -38.41
CA THR A 120 -8.46 27.02 -38.48
C THR A 120 -9.74 26.22 -38.67
N PHE A 121 -10.46 26.03 -37.58
CA PHE A 121 -11.91 25.98 -37.59
C PHE A 121 -12.42 27.17 -36.76
N ASP A 122 -12.76 28.21 -37.44
CA ASP A 122 -13.68 29.24 -36.95
C ASP A 122 -15.05 28.59 -36.85
N THR A 123 -15.57 28.48 -35.67
CA THR A 123 -17.00 28.23 -35.43
C THR A 123 -17.54 29.39 -34.59
N PRO A 124 -18.62 30.04 -35.03
CA PRO A 124 -19.23 31.12 -34.27
C PRO A 124 -20.13 30.62 -33.16
N GLY A 125 -20.00 31.23 -31.99
CA GLY A 125 -21.07 31.39 -31.02
C GLY A 125 -21.32 30.25 -30.04
N LEU A 126 -20.59 30.24 -28.92
CA LEU A 126 -21.10 29.77 -27.63
C LEU A 126 -20.48 30.67 -26.55
N GLU A 127 -21.26 31.70 -26.19
CA GLU A 127 -20.93 32.57 -25.06
C GLU A 127 -21.01 31.76 -23.77
N CYS A 128 -19.89 31.61 -23.12
CA CYS A 128 -19.80 31.06 -21.77
C CYS A 128 -19.91 32.21 -20.78
N TRP A 129 -20.97 32.25 -20.01
CA TRP A 129 -21.19 33.22 -18.93
C TRP A 129 -20.17 32.98 -17.81
N THR A 130 -19.13 33.78 -17.77
CA THR A 130 -18.28 33.92 -16.58
C THR A 130 -18.72 35.19 -15.84
N SER A 131 -19.22 34.98 -14.62
CA SER A 131 -19.53 36.09 -13.73
C SER A 131 -18.24 36.73 -13.21
N ASN A 132 -17.84 37.83 -13.79
CA ASN A 132 -16.79 38.71 -13.25
C ASN A 132 -17.26 39.39 -11.95
N ARG A 133 -16.67 39.04 -10.81
CA ARG A 133 -16.56 39.97 -9.69
C ARG A 133 -15.17 40.59 -9.68
N LYS A 134 -15.05 41.76 -10.21
CA LYS A 134 -13.96 42.70 -9.96
C LYS A 134 -14.00 43.10 -8.49
N VAL A 135 -12.94 42.84 -7.74
CA VAL A 135 -12.64 43.58 -6.50
C VAL A 135 -11.43 44.45 -6.77
N ALA A 136 -11.66 45.73 -6.60
CA ALA A 136 -10.67 46.77 -6.80
C ALA A 136 -9.54 46.70 -5.76
N ARG A 137 -8.31 46.91 -6.24
CA ARG A 137 -7.16 47.26 -5.43
C ARG A 137 -7.33 48.64 -4.80
N SER A 138 -7.18 48.78 -3.50
CA SER A 138 -6.71 49.99 -2.87
C SER A 138 -5.91 49.65 -1.62
N ASN A 139 -4.63 50.00 -1.68
CA ASN A 139 -3.77 50.13 -0.50
C ASN A 139 -4.05 51.47 0.14
N PRO A 140 -4.10 51.62 1.45
CA PRO A 140 -3.17 52.55 2.04
C PRO A 140 -2.55 52.13 3.37
N ARG A 141 -1.44 52.77 3.67
CA ARG A 141 -0.53 52.77 4.79
C ARG A 141 -1.21 52.96 6.15
N ALA A 142 -0.54 52.33 7.09
CA ALA A 142 -0.21 52.73 8.45
C ALA A 142 -1.20 53.63 9.25
N ASP A 143 -1.63 53.09 10.40
CA ASP A 143 -1.31 53.77 11.66
C ASP A 143 -1.58 52.88 12.88
N LYS A 144 -0.66 52.98 13.84
CA LYS A 144 -0.69 52.32 15.16
C LYS A 144 -1.67 53.05 16.08
N VAL A 145 -2.62 52.37 16.68
CA VAL A 145 -3.20 52.83 17.95
C VAL A 145 -3.38 51.61 18.89
N LYS A 146 -2.66 51.66 20.01
CA LYS A 146 -2.89 50.88 21.23
C LYS A 146 -4.17 51.34 21.92
N ILE A 147 -5.10 50.42 22.21
CA ILE A 147 -6.00 50.66 23.37
C ILE A 147 -6.11 49.32 24.17
N ARG A 148 -5.73 49.46 25.45
CA ARG A 148 -6.01 48.53 26.53
C ARG A 148 -7.44 48.69 27.03
N ARG A 149 -8.08 47.63 27.43
CA ARG A 149 -8.73 47.38 28.74
C ARG A 149 -9.94 46.47 28.64
N SER A 150 -9.77 45.38 29.33
CA SER A 150 -10.70 44.54 30.07
C SER A 150 -12.07 45.11 30.44
N VAL A 151 -13.12 44.30 30.25
CA VAL A 151 -14.28 44.25 31.13
C VAL A 151 -14.72 42.80 31.31
N LYS A 152 -14.63 42.33 32.54
CA LYS A 152 -15.27 41.13 33.05
C LYS A 152 -16.77 41.43 33.25
N LEU A 153 -17.64 40.64 32.71
CA LEU A 153 -19.02 40.57 33.24
C LEU A 153 -19.35 39.13 33.60
N LYS A 154 -19.43 38.90 34.89
CA LYS A 154 -20.09 37.75 35.50
C LYS A 154 -21.58 38.01 35.50
N ASN A 155 -22.40 37.18 34.93
CA ASN A 155 -23.81 37.11 35.28
C ASN A 155 -24.14 35.66 35.69
N LYS A 156 -24.31 35.52 37.00
CA LYS A 156 -24.99 34.42 37.68
C LYS A 156 -26.49 34.58 37.45
N ILE A 157 -27.14 33.62 36.85
CA ILE A 157 -28.60 33.48 36.93
C ILE A 157 -28.89 32.39 37.95
N LYS A 158 -29.56 32.79 39.05
CA LYS A 158 -30.11 31.96 40.09
C LYS A 158 -31.36 31.24 39.58
N MET A 159 -31.46 29.94 39.77
CA MET A 159 -32.74 29.20 39.74
C MET A 159 -33.56 29.53 41.03
N PRO A 160 -34.86 29.64 40.90
CA PRO A 160 -35.74 29.62 42.05
C PRO A 160 -36.16 28.20 42.42
N TYR A 161 -36.04 27.91 43.71
CA TYR A 161 -36.67 26.76 44.38
C TYR A 161 -38.19 26.90 44.30
N MET A 162 -38.89 25.81 43.88
CA MET A 162 -40.31 25.62 44.22
C MET A 162 -40.54 24.25 44.87
N THR A 163 -41.34 24.33 45.92
CA THR A 163 -41.66 23.31 46.87
C THR A 163 -42.71 22.32 46.34
N ARG A 164 -42.67 21.09 46.91
CA ARG A 164 -43.59 19.99 46.80
C ARG A 164 -45.11 20.38 46.75
N SER A 165 -45.83 19.82 45.81
CA SER A 165 -47.07 19.02 45.99
C SER A 165 -47.75 18.79 44.60
N GLY A 166 -48.21 17.58 44.38
CA GLY A 166 -49.02 17.22 43.21
C GLY A 166 -48.48 16.06 42.42
N MET A 167 -48.54 14.84 42.94
CA MET A 167 -48.40 13.62 42.17
C MET A 167 -49.54 13.49 41.16
N MET A 168 -49.25 13.61 39.88
CA MET A 168 -49.91 12.84 38.83
C MET A 168 -48.86 11.90 38.25
N ALA A 169 -49.08 10.61 38.39
CA ALA A 169 -48.28 9.55 37.76
C ALA A 169 -48.43 9.65 36.26
N ILE A 170 -47.38 10.07 35.59
CA ILE A 170 -47.19 9.81 34.15
C ILE A 170 -46.80 8.34 34.08
N PRO A 171 -47.45 7.49 33.31
CA PRO A 171 -46.99 6.14 33.13
C PRO A 171 -45.59 6.20 32.48
N ASP A 172 -44.64 5.49 33.06
CA ASP A 172 -43.33 5.27 32.46
C ASP A 172 -43.52 4.81 31.00
N PRO A 173 -42.74 5.38 30.06
CA PRO A 173 -42.75 4.84 28.70
C PRO A 173 -42.34 3.36 28.80
N PRO A 174 -42.96 2.47 28.01
CA PRO A 174 -42.61 1.05 28.04
C PRO A 174 -41.09 0.95 27.85
N CYS A 175 -40.41 0.22 28.76
CA CYS A 175 -39.01 -0.19 28.57
C CYS A 175 -38.96 -0.80 27.15
N VAL A 176 -38.36 -0.04 26.24
CA VAL A 176 -37.91 -0.61 24.98
C VAL A 176 -36.80 -1.56 25.41
N VAL A 177 -37.12 -2.84 25.45
CA VAL A 177 -36.12 -3.90 25.53
C VAL A 177 -35.29 -3.74 24.27
N THR A 178 -34.16 -3.04 24.38
CA THR A 178 -33.17 -3.04 23.31
C THR A 178 -32.76 -4.50 23.10
N SER A 179 -33.00 -5.01 21.90
CA SER A 179 -32.51 -6.31 21.47
C SER A 179 -31.05 -6.43 21.88
N PRO A 180 -30.59 -7.54 22.50
CA PRO A 180 -29.20 -7.70 22.86
C PRO A 180 -28.36 -7.60 21.59
N ASP A 181 -27.33 -6.73 21.65
CA ASP A 181 -26.40 -6.51 20.54
C ASP A 181 -25.42 -7.69 20.51
N CYS A 182 -25.77 -8.73 19.76
CA CYS A 182 -24.93 -9.91 19.65
C CYS A 182 -23.83 -9.71 18.59
N PRO A 183 -22.57 -10.14 18.91
CA PRO A 183 -21.46 -10.05 17.98
C PRO A 183 -21.63 -11.01 16.79
N PRO A 184 -20.85 -10.85 15.71
CA PRO A 184 -20.73 -11.81 14.62
C PRO A 184 -20.34 -13.21 15.14
N LEU A 185 -20.94 -14.27 14.59
CA LEU A 185 -20.53 -15.64 14.87
C LEU A 185 -19.12 -15.95 14.36
N GLY A 186 -18.71 -15.25 13.30
CA GLY A 186 -17.39 -15.35 12.71
C GLY A 186 -17.32 -16.19 11.44
N LEU A 187 -18.32 -16.04 10.57
CA LEU A 187 -18.25 -16.56 9.22
C LEU A 187 -17.12 -15.86 8.45
N LYS A 188 -17.04 -14.54 8.57
CA LYS A 188 -16.02 -13.69 8.00
C LYS A 188 -14.64 -14.00 8.59
N SER A 189 -14.51 -14.05 9.89
CA SER A 189 -13.23 -14.21 10.61
C SER A 189 -12.74 -15.66 10.68
N LEU A 190 -13.40 -16.59 10.00
CA LEU A 190 -13.05 -18.01 9.95
C LEU A 190 -13.18 -18.77 11.29
N ARG A 191 -13.82 -18.20 12.31
CA ARG A 191 -14.17 -18.91 13.55
C ARG A 191 -15.19 -20.01 13.32
N VAL A 192 -16.11 -19.82 12.36
CA VAL A 192 -17.03 -20.85 11.90
C VAL A 192 -16.33 -21.71 10.87
N ASP A 193 -16.18 -23.00 11.16
CA ASP A 193 -15.47 -23.95 10.31
C ASP A 193 -16.24 -24.28 9.02
N ASP A 194 -15.53 -24.66 7.93
CA ASP A 194 -16.16 -25.02 6.67
C ASP A 194 -17.10 -26.20 6.78
N SER A 195 -16.86 -27.12 7.70
CA SER A 195 -17.72 -28.27 8.01
C SER A 195 -19.07 -27.85 8.62
N GLN A 196 -19.18 -26.63 9.16
CA GLN A 196 -20.42 -26.10 9.74
C GLN A 196 -21.35 -25.51 8.68
N PHE A 197 -20.88 -25.34 7.44
CA PHE A 197 -21.69 -24.85 6.33
C PHE A 197 -22.30 -26.00 5.53
N GLN A 198 -23.57 -25.84 5.20
CA GLN A 198 -24.30 -26.73 4.30
C GLN A 198 -25.18 -25.92 3.36
N ALA A 199 -25.50 -26.47 2.20
CA ALA A 199 -26.40 -25.83 1.25
C ALA A 199 -27.28 -26.87 0.54
N SER A 200 -28.43 -26.42 0.04
CA SER A 200 -29.34 -27.27 -0.76
C SER A 200 -28.69 -27.78 -2.03
N SER A 201 -27.90 -26.95 -2.67
CA SER A 201 -27.14 -27.24 -3.87
C SER A 201 -25.99 -26.21 -4.02
N TYR A 202 -25.07 -26.46 -4.92
CA TYR A 202 -24.06 -25.47 -5.35
C TYR A 202 -23.67 -25.71 -6.81
N LEU A 203 -23.32 -24.63 -7.50
CA LEU A 203 -23.07 -24.66 -8.94
C LEU A 203 -21.81 -25.45 -9.28
N ARG A 204 -20.72 -25.22 -8.54
CA ARG A 204 -19.42 -25.92 -8.64
C ARG A 204 -18.68 -25.81 -7.31
N MET A 205 -17.57 -26.53 -7.13
CA MET A 205 -16.82 -26.58 -5.88
C MET A 205 -16.32 -25.22 -5.41
N GLY A 206 -15.81 -24.39 -6.32
CA GLY A 206 -15.37 -23.02 -6.01
C GLY A 206 -16.50 -22.06 -5.59
N LEU A 207 -17.77 -22.42 -5.84
CA LEU A 207 -18.97 -21.72 -5.39
C LEU A 207 -19.73 -22.53 -4.32
N GLY A 208 -19.02 -23.34 -3.55
CA GLY A 208 -19.59 -24.16 -2.47
C GLY A 208 -19.98 -23.33 -1.23
N PRO A 209 -20.70 -23.97 -0.28
CA PRO A 209 -21.19 -23.28 0.92
C PRO A 209 -20.09 -22.66 1.79
N HIS A 210 -18.89 -23.21 1.81
CA HIS A 210 -17.71 -22.67 2.51
C HIS A 210 -17.26 -21.31 2.00
N ARG A 211 -17.65 -20.93 0.78
CA ARG A 211 -17.36 -19.62 0.16
C ARG A 211 -18.41 -18.55 0.49
N ALA A 212 -19.44 -18.87 1.29
CA ALA A 212 -20.48 -17.93 1.68
C ALA A 212 -20.09 -16.98 2.82
N ARG A 213 -18.81 -16.65 2.96
CA ARG A 213 -18.30 -15.80 4.03
C ARG A 213 -18.33 -14.35 3.64
N LEU A 214 -18.81 -13.49 4.53
CA LEU A 214 -18.86 -12.03 4.31
C LEU A 214 -17.47 -11.51 3.93
N ASN A 215 -17.40 -10.64 2.92
CA ASN A 215 -16.18 -10.00 2.41
C ASN A 215 -15.11 -10.95 1.82
N ILE A 216 -15.39 -12.25 1.65
CA ILE A 216 -14.44 -13.13 0.97
C ILE A 216 -14.21 -12.64 -0.47
N GLN A 217 -12.97 -12.75 -0.95
CA GLN A 217 -12.60 -12.32 -2.29
C GLN A 217 -12.47 -13.53 -3.23
N SER A 218 -12.76 -13.33 -4.50
CA SER A 218 -12.53 -14.33 -5.56
C SER A 218 -11.09 -14.31 -6.05
N GLY A 219 -10.64 -15.43 -6.62
CA GLY A 219 -9.46 -15.47 -7.46
C GLY A 219 -9.63 -14.68 -8.76
N ILE A 220 -8.56 -14.58 -9.53
CA ILE A 220 -8.54 -13.83 -10.80
C ILE A 220 -9.26 -14.63 -11.91
N GLU A 221 -9.20 -15.96 -11.85
CA GLU A 221 -9.77 -16.86 -12.86
C GLU A 221 -11.19 -17.27 -12.48
N ASP A 222 -12.16 -17.06 -13.40
CA ASP A 222 -13.53 -17.56 -13.21
C ASP A 222 -13.55 -19.08 -13.43
N GLY A 223 -13.99 -19.80 -12.40
CA GLY A 223 -14.10 -21.25 -12.45
C GLY A 223 -13.04 -21.99 -11.64
N ASP A 224 -12.17 -21.30 -10.96
CA ASP A 224 -11.22 -21.88 -10.03
C ASP A 224 -11.90 -22.38 -8.74
N MET A 225 -11.11 -22.80 -7.74
CA MET A 225 -11.58 -23.26 -6.44
C MET A 225 -11.94 -22.13 -5.47
N TYR A 226 -11.65 -20.88 -5.83
CA TYR A 226 -11.69 -19.71 -4.95
C TYR A 226 -12.66 -18.62 -5.44
N ASP A 227 -13.85 -19.00 -5.87
CA ASP A 227 -14.87 -18.03 -6.25
C ASP A 227 -15.40 -17.23 -5.06
N GLY A 228 -15.95 -16.07 -5.34
CA GLY A 228 -16.30 -15.05 -4.34
C GLY A 228 -17.72 -15.15 -3.76
N ALA A 229 -18.33 -16.33 -3.67
CA ALA A 229 -19.60 -16.57 -2.98
C ALA A 229 -19.97 -18.05 -2.93
N TRP A 230 -21.01 -18.41 -2.16
CA TRP A 230 -21.84 -19.58 -2.47
C TRP A 230 -22.85 -19.21 -3.56
N CYS A 231 -22.98 -20.07 -4.58
CA CYS A 231 -24.00 -19.94 -5.62
C CYS A 231 -24.77 -21.25 -5.77
N ALA A 232 -26.10 -21.16 -5.72
CA ALA A 232 -26.98 -22.30 -5.88
C ALA A 232 -26.93 -22.86 -7.32
N LYS A 233 -27.15 -24.17 -7.46
CA LYS A 233 -27.20 -24.82 -8.77
C LYS A 233 -28.51 -24.55 -9.52
N TYR A 234 -29.60 -24.36 -8.77
CA TYR A 234 -30.94 -24.17 -9.31
C TYR A 234 -31.47 -22.79 -8.92
N GLU A 235 -32.21 -22.16 -9.81
CA GLU A 235 -32.78 -20.81 -9.62
C GLU A 235 -34.26 -20.92 -9.19
N ASP A 236 -34.46 -21.37 -7.95
CA ASP A 236 -35.81 -21.52 -7.37
C ASP A 236 -35.80 -21.12 -5.88
N GLN A 237 -36.98 -20.90 -5.31
CA GLN A 237 -37.18 -20.50 -3.90
C GLN A 237 -36.94 -21.63 -2.88
N HIS A 238 -36.57 -22.84 -3.34
CA HIS A 238 -36.24 -23.98 -2.47
C HIS A 238 -34.76 -24.04 -2.09
N GLN A 239 -33.93 -23.15 -2.66
CA GLN A 239 -32.51 -23.10 -2.34
C GLN A 239 -32.28 -22.48 -0.96
N TRP A 240 -31.25 -22.95 -0.29
CA TRP A 240 -30.88 -22.46 1.03
C TRP A 240 -29.38 -22.66 1.33
N LEU A 241 -28.83 -21.75 2.14
CA LEU A 241 -27.55 -21.86 2.83
C LEU A 241 -27.81 -22.01 4.32
N GLN A 242 -27.10 -22.94 5.00
CA GLN A 242 -27.30 -23.26 6.41
C GLN A 242 -25.96 -23.22 7.15
N VAL A 243 -26.01 -22.75 8.41
CA VAL A 243 -24.85 -22.72 9.32
C VAL A 243 -25.22 -23.41 10.63
N ASP A 244 -24.36 -24.33 11.10
CA ASP A 244 -24.43 -24.95 12.43
C ASP A 244 -23.61 -24.13 13.42
N ALA A 245 -24.21 -23.50 14.40
CA ALA A 245 -23.52 -22.80 15.49
C ALA A 245 -22.94 -23.75 16.56
N LEU A 246 -23.05 -25.08 16.37
CA LEU A 246 -22.61 -26.17 17.26
C LEU A 246 -23.30 -26.20 18.62
N ARG A 247 -23.91 -25.13 19.07
CA ARG A 247 -24.59 -24.98 20.38
C ARG A 247 -25.79 -24.03 20.28
N PRO A 248 -26.72 -24.10 21.25
CA PRO A 248 -27.79 -23.12 21.32
C PRO A 248 -27.27 -21.70 21.32
N THR A 249 -27.74 -20.89 20.38
CA THR A 249 -27.28 -19.51 20.12
C THR A 249 -28.51 -18.61 20.00
N LEU A 250 -28.48 -17.45 20.64
CA LEU A 250 -29.47 -16.41 20.44
C LEU A 250 -29.13 -15.65 19.15
N PHE A 251 -29.85 -15.93 18.08
CA PHE A 251 -29.66 -15.25 16.81
C PHE A 251 -30.42 -13.91 16.78
N THR A 252 -29.75 -12.84 16.36
CA THR A 252 -30.28 -11.47 16.36
C THR A 252 -30.36 -10.83 14.97
N GLY A 253 -29.59 -11.33 13.98
CA GLY A 253 -29.60 -10.78 12.64
C GLY A 253 -28.71 -11.53 11.66
N VAL A 254 -28.77 -11.07 10.41
CA VAL A 254 -27.93 -11.54 9.29
C VAL A 254 -27.43 -10.34 8.52
N ILE A 255 -26.18 -10.38 8.08
CA ILE A 255 -25.61 -9.44 7.11
C ILE A 255 -25.41 -10.20 5.81
N LEU A 256 -25.89 -9.66 4.70
CA LEU A 256 -25.87 -10.30 3.38
C LEU A 256 -25.11 -9.42 2.37
N GLN A 257 -24.31 -10.06 1.51
CA GLN A 257 -23.67 -9.49 0.32
C GLN A 257 -23.97 -10.38 -0.90
N GLY A 258 -23.77 -9.87 -2.10
CA GLY A 258 -23.73 -10.64 -3.33
C GLY A 258 -22.36 -11.30 -3.58
N ARG A 259 -22.15 -11.85 -4.78
CA ARG A 259 -20.91 -12.48 -5.21
C ARG A 259 -19.85 -11.43 -5.53
N ASN A 260 -18.64 -11.63 -5.01
CA ASN A 260 -17.45 -10.92 -5.50
C ASN A 260 -17.02 -11.57 -6.81
N SER A 261 -17.12 -10.84 -7.92
CA SER A 261 -16.72 -11.31 -9.25
C SER A 261 -16.54 -10.13 -10.20
N ILE A 262 -15.47 -10.16 -11.00
CA ILE A 262 -15.29 -9.22 -12.10
C ILE A 262 -16.01 -9.64 -13.38
N TRP A 263 -16.58 -10.88 -13.40
CA TRP A 263 -17.19 -11.51 -14.57
C TRP A 263 -18.70 -11.52 -14.55
N SER A 264 -19.33 -11.57 -13.36
CA SER A 264 -20.77 -11.70 -13.20
C SER A 264 -21.32 -10.79 -12.11
N TRP A 265 -22.58 -10.47 -12.20
CA TRP A 265 -23.32 -9.65 -11.26
C TRP A 265 -24.43 -10.50 -10.67
N ASP A 266 -24.16 -11.08 -9.51
CA ASP A 266 -25.03 -12.05 -8.84
C ASP A 266 -25.30 -11.63 -7.40
N TRP A 267 -26.56 -11.50 -7.00
CA TRP A 267 -26.95 -11.24 -5.61
C TRP A 267 -28.38 -11.64 -5.32
N VAL A 268 -28.68 -11.90 -4.05
CA VAL A 268 -30.02 -12.12 -3.51
C VAL A 268 -30.64 -10.79 -3.08
N GLU A 269 -31.83 -10.49 -3.55
CA GLU A 269 -32.56 -9.26 -3.24
C GLU A 269 -33.45 -9.39 -2.00
N THR A 270 -34.15 -10.55 -1.84
CA THR A 270 -34.91 -10.85 -0.66
C THR A 270 -34.74 -12.30 -0.22
N TYR A 271 -34.86 -12.54 1.07
CA TYR A 271 -34.68 -13.86 1.66
C TYR A 271 -35.54 -14.04 2.93
N LYS A 272 -35.79 -15.28 3.31
CA LYS A 272 -36.33 -15.69 4.60
C LYS A 272 -35.24 -16.30 5.46
N VAL A 273 -35.43 -16.26 6.77
CA VAL A 273 -34.53 -16.93 7.73
C VAL A 273 -35.34 -17.99 8.45
N GLN A 274 -34.74 -19.17 8.56
CA GLN A 274 -35.31 -20.32 9.26
C GLN A 274 -34.35 -20.79 10.35
N LEU A 275 -34.85 -21.19 11.48
CA LEU A 275 -34.12 -21.65 12.66
C LEU A 275 -34.54 -23.07 13.04
N SER A 276 -33.54 -23.85 13.53
CA SER A 276 -33.78 -25.25 13.95
C SER A 276 -32.91 -25.62 15.15
N ASN A 277 -33.39 -26.58 15.96
CA ASN A 277 -32.63 -27.18 17.05
C ASN A 277 -32.18 -28.63 16.75
N ASP A 278 -32.70 -29.23 15.69
CA ASP A 278 -32.49 -30.64 15.32
C ASP A 278 -32.02 -30.82 13.87
N SER A 279 -31.90 -29.75 13.09
CA SER A 279 -31.65 -29.73 11.65
C SER A 279 -32.75 -30.37 10.75
N GLU A 280 -33.81 -30.89 11.34
CA GLU A 280 -34.93 -31.54 10.63
C GLU A 280 -36.14 -30.65 10.60
N THR A 281 -36.52 -30.05 11.73
CA THR A 281 -37.69 -29.18 11.89
C THR A 281 -37.32 -27.71 11.84
N TRP A 282 -37.85 -27.00 10.86
CA TRP A 282 -37.47 -25.59 10.59
C TRP A 282 -38.63 -24.65 10.91
N LYS A 283 -38.31 -23.54 11.60
CA LYS A 283 -39.30 -22.49 11.92
C LYS A 283 -38.83 -21.21 11.23
N THR A 284 -39.67 -20.64 10.38
CA THR A 284 -39.41 -19.34 9.74
C THR A 284 -39.50 -18.22 10.77
N CYS A 285 -38.60 -17.26 10.71
CA CYS A 285 -38.68 -16.02 11.49
C CYS A 285 -39.98 -15.26 11.14
N MET A 286 -40.65 -14.75 12.16
CA MET A 286 -41.96 -14.07 12.00
C MET A 286 -41.84 -12.56 12.23
N ASN A 287 -42.64 -11.80 11.51
CA ASN A 287 -42.90 -10.39 11.77
C ASN A 287 -44.38 -10.23 12.13
N GLY A 288 -44.67 -10.29 13.41
CA GLY A 288 -46.05 -10.41 13.89
C GLY A 288 -46.64 -11.77 13.54
N THR A 289 -47.68 -11.81 12.71
CA THR A 289 -48.37 -13.03 12.26
C THR A 289 -47.90 -13.55 10.90
N GLU A 290 -47.07 -12.77 10.19
CA GLU A 290 -46.60 -13.13 8.85
C GLU A 290 -45.14 -13.58 8.89
N GLU A 291 -44.74 -14.39 7.90
CA GLU A 291 -43.35 -14.77 7.74
C GLU A 291 -42.51 -13.53 7.37
N ALA A 292 -41.41 -13.31 8.09
CA ALA A 292 -40.51 -12.19 7.84
C ALA A 292 -39.71 -12.40 6.54
N VAL A 293 -39.82 -11.44 5.63
CA VAL A 293 -38.99 -11.36 4.41
C VAL A 293 -38.01 -10.25 4.60
N PHE A 294 -36.74 -10.60 4.58
CA PHE A 294 -35.61 -9.68 4.76
C PHE A 294 -35.10 -9.17 3.42
N VAL A 295 -34.55 -7.97 3.43
CA VAL A 295 -33.93 -7.35 2.25
C VAL A 295 -32.45 -7.67 2.25
N GLY A 296 -31.96 -8.19 1.13
CA GLY A 296 -30.54 -8.39 0.83
C GLY A 296 -29.97 -7.25 -0.01
N SER A 297 -29.08 -7.58 -0.94
CA SER A 297 -28.45 -6.60 -1.83
C SER A 297 -29.46 -5.99 -2.81
N ARG A 298 -29.32 -4.71 -3.14
CA ARG A 298 -30.30 -3.99 -3.99
C ARG A 298 -29.77 -3.53 -5.34
N ASN A 299 -28.55 -3.01 -5.37
CA ASN A 299 -28.02 -2.33 -6.55
C ASN A 299 -26.66 -2.88 -7.00
N GLU A 300 -25.92 -3.50 -6.08
CA GLU A 300 -24.58 -4.00 -6.33
C GLU A 300 -24.25 -5.17 -5.38
N PRO A 301 -23.33 -6.05 -5.77
CA PRO A 301 -22.99 -7.22 -4.97
C PRO A 301 -22.10 -6.93 -3.76
N GLU A 302 -21.30 -5.84 -3.75
CA GLU A 302 -20.25 -5.61 -2.76
C GLU A 302 -20.71 -4.93 -1.47
N THR A 303 -21.83 -4.19 -1.50
CA THR A 303 -22.32 -3.51 -0.29
C THR A 303 -23.01 -4.50 0.66
N PRO A 304 -22.56 -4.62 1.94
CA PRO A 304 -23.23 -5.43 2.94
C PRO A 304 -24.56 -4.81 3.41
N TYR A 305 -25.56 -5.63 3.61
CA TYR A 305 -26.90 -5.24 4.09
C TYR A 305 -27.24 -5.96 5.39
N LEU A 306 -27.38 -5.20 6.48
CA LEU A 306 -27.79 -5.70 7.79
C LEU A 306 -29.32 -5.86 7.88
N ALA A 307 -29.77 -7.03 8.30
CA ALA A 307 -31.14 -7.30 8.66
C ALA A 307 -31.21 -7.84 10.11
N LEU A 308 -31.80 -7.06 11.03
CA LEU A 308 -32.06 -7.48 12.39
C LEU A 308 -33.38 -8.22 12.48
N PHE A 309 -33.45 -9.26 13.29
CA PHE A 309 -34.70 -10.03 13.47
C PHE A 309 -35.68 -9.26 14.32
N PRO A 310 -36.96 -9.20 13.89
CA PRO A 310 -38.01 -8.56 14.70
C PRO A 310 -38.14 -9.19 16.09
N GLN A 311 -37.84 -10.48 16.20
CA GLN A 311 -37.82 -11.24 17.44
C GLN A 311 -36.59 -12.16 17.42
N PRO A 312 -35.55 -11.84 18.19
CA PRO A 312 -34.45 -12.74 18.40
C PRO A 312 -34.89 -14.09 18.97
N ALA A 313 -34.29 -15.17 18.47
CA ALA A 313 -34.69 -16.52 18.87
C ALA A 313 -33.46 -17.41 19.10
N VAL A 314 -33.64 -18.37 20.02
CA VAL A 314 -32.60 -19.35 20.35
C VAL A 314 -32.76 -20.58 19.49
N ALA A 315 -31.69 -20.94 18.79
CA ALA A 315 -31.60 -22.17 18.01
C ALA A 315 -30.12 -22.60 17.88
N ARG A 316 -29.86 -23.81 17.34
CA ARG A 316 -28.53 -24.28 17.00
C ARG A 316 -28.19 -23.98 15.53
N TRP A 317 -29.12 -24.19 14.63
CA TRP A 317 -28.93 -23.99 13.18
C TRP A 317 -29.69 -22.77 12.69
N ILE A 318 -29.09 -22.06 11.75
CA ILE A 318 -29.72 -20.98 11.01
C ILE A 318 -29.64 -21.27 9.51
N ARG A 319 -30.72 -21.01 8.80
CA ARG A 319 -30.82 -21.17 7.33
C ARG A 319 -31.26 -19.88 6.69
N ILE A 320 -30.54 -19.46 5.64
CA ILE A 320 -30.87 -18.33 4.76
C ILE A 320 -31.49 -18.92 3.50
N ASN A 321 -32.75 -18.56 3.20
CA ASN A 321 -33.52 -19.08 2.08
C ASN A 321 -33.86 -17.95 1.10
N PRO A 322 -33.15 -17.80 -0.04
CA PRO A 322 -33.40 -16.81 -1.08
C PRO A 322 -34.82 -16.86 -1.60
N GLN A 323 -35.48 -15.69 -1.79
CA GLN A 323 -36.81 -15.56 -2.34
C GLN A 323 -36.85 -14.85 -3.69
N THR A 324 -36.05 -13.78 -3.83
CA THR A 324 -35.81 -13.09 -5.10
C THR A 324 -34.34 -12.75 -5.24
N TRP A 325 -33.85 -12.66 -6.47
CA TRP A 325 -32.49 -12.37 -6.82
C TRP A 325 -32.39 -11.49 -8.06
N TYR A 326 -31.24 -10.98 -8.35
CA TYR A 326 -31.03 -10.13 -9.52
C TYR A 326 -31.50 -10.83 -10.79
N TRP A 327 -32.40 -10.17 -11.52
CA TRP A 327 -33.17 -10.74 -12.65
C TRP A 327 -32.32 -11.31 -13.80
N ASN A 328 -31.05 -10.88 -13.92
CA ASN A 328 -30.07 -11.31 -14.94
C ASN A 328 -28.86 -12.01 -14.32
N GLY A 329 -28.97 -12.48 -13.10
CA GLY A 329 -27.97 -13.20 -12.37
C GLY A 329 -28.48 -14.52 -11.81
N THR A 330 -27.62 -15.17 -11.02
CA THR A 330 -27.92 -16.42 -10.30
C THR A 330 -28.10 -16.17 -8.81
N ILE A 331 -28.63 -17.15 -8.08
CA ILE A 331 -28.72 -17.09 -6.62
C ILE A 331 -27.32 -17.23 -6.03
N CYS A 332 -26.66 -16.10 -5.72
CA CYS A 332 -25.37 -16.08 -5.06
C CYS A 332 -25.40 -15.17 -3.84
N LEU A 333 -24.74 -15.58 -2.75
CA LEU A 333 -24.61 -14.76 -1.56
C LEU A 333 -23.35 -15.04 -0.75
N ARG A 334 -22.92 -14.01 -0.01
CA ARG A 334 -22.01 -14.05 1.13
C ARG A 334 -22.77 -13.56 2.36
N ALA A 335 -22.46 -14.08 3.53
CA ALA A 335 -23.18 -13.76 4.75
C ALA A 335 -22.27 -13.68 5.98
N GLU A 336 -22.73 -12.93 6.98
CA GLU A 336 -22.36 -13.04 8.38
C GLU A 336 -23.63 -13.19 9.22
N VAL A 337 -23.53 -13.90 10.33
CA VAL A 337 -24.64 -14.13 11.25
C VAL A 337 -24.34 -13.48 12.60
N LEU A 338 -25.28 -12.69 13.11
CA LEU A 338 -25.16 -12.09 14.44
C LEU A 338 -25.80 -13.01 15.48
N GLY A 339 -25.01 -13.44 16.48
CA GLY A 339 -25.50 -14.37 17.48
C GLY A 339 -24.66 -14.42 18.75
N CYS A 340 -25.36 -14.58 19.89
CA CYS A 340 -24.75 -14.80 21.20
C CYS A 340 -24.88 -16.28 21.56
N PRO A 341 -23.80 -17.08 21.54
CA PRO A 341 -23.81 -18.44 22.00
C PRO A 341 -24.20 -18.51 23.48
N LEU A 342 -25.17 -19.34 23.79
CA LEU A 342 -25.64 -19.51 25.18
C LEU A 342 -24.65 -20.40 25.97
N PRO A 343 -24.52 -20.17 27.30
CA PRO A 343 -23.77 -21.03 28.18
C PRO A 343 -24.25 -22.49 28.13
N ASP A 344 -23.31 -23.43 28.03
CA ASP A 344 -23.62 -24.84 28.13
C ASP A 344 -23.84 -25.19 29.62
N PRO A 345 -25.08 -25.59 30.02
CA PRO A 345 -25.38 -25.90 31.41
C PRO A 345 -24.61 -27.11 31.96
N ASP A 346 -24.14 -28.00 31.09
CA ASP A 346 -23.45 -29.21 31.47
C ASP A 346 -21.89 -29.02 31.57
N ASN A 347 -21.37 -27.89 31.18
CA ASN A 347 -19.93 -27.63 31.11
C ASN A 347 -19.50 -26.33 31.83
N VAL A 348 -19.80 -26.26 33.14
CA VAL A 348 -19.47 -25.12 34.02
C VAL A 348 -17.95 -24.82 34.06
N TRP A 349 -17.10 -25.79 33.77
CA TRP A 349 -15.65 -25.65 33.78
C TRP A 349 -15.10 -25.03 32.48
N GLN A 350 -15.74 -25.27 31.32
CA GLN A 350 -15.40 -24.55 30.07
C GLN A 350 -15.74 -23.06 30.15
N HIS A 351 -16.79 -22.69 30.90
CA HIS A 351 -17.13 -21.28 31.12
C HIS A 351 -16.07 -20.46 31.86
N LEU A 352 -15.20 -21.11 32.64
CA LEU A 352 -14.07 -20.43 33.28
C LEU A 352 -12.86 -20.32 32.34
N SER A 353 -12.80 -21.17 31.32
CA SER A 353 -11.74 -21.17 30.30
C SER A 353 -12.14 -20.47 28.98
N GLU A 354 -13.44 -20.45 28.66
CA GLU A 354 -14.06 -19.75 27.53
C GLU A 354 -14.47 -18.27 27.83
N LYS A 355 -14.03 -17.68 28.94
CA LYS A 355 -13.68 -16.27 28.80
C LYS A 355 -12.76 -16.24 27.60
N LEU A 356 -13.22 -15.65 26.49
CA LEU A 356 -12.40 -15.31 25.32
C LEU A 356 -10.97 -15.22 25.78
N PRO A 357 -9.98 -15.80 25.09
CA PRO A 357 -8.60 -15.61 25.46
C PRO A 357 -8.34 -14.12 25.52
N GLY A 358 -8.80 -13.52 26.63
CA GLY A 358 -8.53 -12.14 26.92
C GLY A 358 -7.02 -12.07 27.01
N SER A 359 -6.40 -11.27 26.19
CA SER A 359 -4.97 -11.04 26.31
C SER A 359 -4.61 -10.85 27.77
N LYS A 360 -3.60 -11.59 28.26
CA LYS A 360 -3.06 -11.44 29.62
C LYS A 360 -2.57 -10.02 29.91
N ASP A 361 -2.50 -9.22 28.85
CA ASP A 361 -1.90 -7.90 28.89
C ASP A 361 -2.82 -6.78 29.36
N ASN A 362 -4.11 -6.97 29.52
CA ASN A 362 -5.05 -5.95 30.00
C ASN A 362 -4.86 -4.57 29.35
N LEU A 363 -4.88 -4.54 28.01
CA LEU A 363 -4.79 -3.34 27.15
C LEU A 363 -6.19 -2.88 26.75
N ASP A 364 -6.30 -1.72 26.09
CA ASP A 364 -7.58 -1.22 25.57
C ASP A 364 -7.85 -1.85 24.18
N PHE A 365 -8.61 -2.96 24.16
CA PHE A 365 -8.94 -3.71 22.96
C PHE A 365 -10.28 -3.28 22.36
N ARG A 366 -10.28 -2.16 21.67
CA ARG A 366 -11.42 -1.65 20.89
C ARG A 366 -10.91 -0.85 19.71
N HIS A 367 -11.76 -0.62 18.74
CA HIS A 367 -11.45 0.31 17.67
C HIS A 367 -11.54 1.75 18.17
N HIS A 368 -10.46 2.51 17.94
CA HIS A 368 -10.37 3.90 18.40
C HIS A 368 -10.60 4.85 17.23
N ASN A 369 -11.65 5.67 17.26
CA ASN A 369 -11.75 6.81 16.34
C ASN A 369 -10.59 7.80 16.54
N TYR A 370 -10.45 8.77 15.65
CA TYR A 370 -9.34 9.74 15.72
C TYR A 370 -9.22 10.48 17.06
N LYS A 371 -10.35 10.84 17.67
CA LYS A 371 -10.38 11.51 18.97
C LYS A 371 -9.92 10.57 20.09
N GLU A 372 -10.35 9.34 20.06
CA GLU A 372 -10.01 8.33 21.07
C GLU A 372 -8.57 7.87 20.93
N MET A 373 -8.05 7.65 19.71
CA MET A 373 -6.63 7.41 19.43
C MET A 373 -5.76 8.48 20.09
N ARG A 374 -6.07 9.76 19.87
CA ARG A 374 -5.33 10.88 20.48
C ARG A 374 -5.40 10.88 22.00
N LYS A 375 -6.57 10.52 22.57
CA LYS A 375 -6.76 10.41 24.02
C LYS A 375 -5.90 9.30 24.60
N LEU A 376 -5.85 8.15 23.95
CA LEU A 376 -5.03 7.01 24.34
C LEU A 376 -3.53 7.35 24.27
N MET A 377 -3.05 7.88 23.14
CA MET A 377 -1.66 8.32 23.01
C MET A 377 -1.26 9.31 24.10
N LYS A 378 -2.15 10.26 24.41
CA LYS A 378 -1.92 11.23 25.48
C LYS A 378 -1.82 10.55 26.85
N ALA A 379 -2.67 9.57 27.15
CA ALA A 379 -2.62 8.81 28.41
C ALA A 379 -1.30 8.03 28.53
N VAL A 380 -0.84 7.36 27.47
CA VAL A 380 0.46 6.68 27.45
C VAL A 380 1.61 7.65 27.70
N ASN A 381 1.56 8.86 27.10
CA ASN A 381 2.59 9.87 27.32
C ASN A 381 2.55 10.46 28.75
N GLU A 382 1.38 10.58 29.35
CA GLU A 382 1.23 10.99 30.74
C GLU A 382 1.74 9.92 31.72
N ASP A 383 1.54 8.64 31.40
CA ASP A 383 2.03 7.50 32.19
C ASP A 383 3.54 7.29 32.10
N CYS A 384 4.14 7.59 30.93
CA CYS A 384 5.55 7.36 30.61
C CYS A 384 6.26 8.61 30.06
N PRO A 385 6.17 9.78 30.73
CA PRO A 385 6.62 11.07 30.16
C PRO A 385 8.14 11.15 29.96
N ARG A 386 8.92 10.25 30.56
CA ARG A 386 10.37 10.24 30.45
C ARG A 386 10.88 9.50 29.22
N ILE A 387 10.07 8.61 28.68
CA ILE A 387 10.48 7.76 27.54
C ILE A 387 9.59 7.97 26.31
N THR A 388 8.56 8.80 26.37
CA THR A 388 7.65 9.03 25.27
C THR A 388 7.55 10.50 24.87
N ARG A 389 7.36 10.76 23.59
CA ARG A 389 7.07 12.08 23.03
C ARG A 389 6.08 11.96 21.88
N ILE A 390 4.98 12.71 21.94
CA ILE A 390 4.03 12.80 20.82
C ILE A 390 4.42 13.99 19.93
N TYR A 391 4.47 13.75 18.64
CA TYR A 391 4.72 14.79 17.64
C TYR A 391 3.83 14.59 16.40
N THR A 392 3.84 15.50 15.45
CA THR A 392 3.09 15.40 14.20
C THR A 392 4.06 15.50 13.03
N ILE A 393 3.89 14.64 12.05
CA ILE A 393 4.67 14.66 10.81
C ILE A 393 4.01 15.50 9.72
N GLY A 394 2.70 15.80 9.85
CA GLY A 394 1.93 16.55 8.85
C GLY A 394 0.45 16.56 9.15
N LYS A 395 -0.35 16.74 8.11
CA LYS A 395 -1.81 16.69 8.16
C LYS A 395 -2.35 15.91 6.96
N SER A 396 -3.51 15.29 7.15
CA SER A 396 -4.29 14.70 6.07
C SER A 396 -4.95 15.78 5.20
N TYR A 397 -5.58 15.36 4.13
CA TYR A 397 -6.30 16.25 3.22
C TYR A 397 -7.41 17.05 3.94
N THR A 398 -8.19 16.42 4.82
CA THR A 398 -9.23 17.13 5.60
C THR A 398 -8.65 17.95 6.76
N GLY A 399 -7.34 17.91 6.99
CA GLY A 399 -6.62 18.69 7.99
C GLY A 399 -6.41 17.98 9.32
N LEU A 400 -6.69 16.68 9.43
CA LEU A 400 -6.37 15.87 10.60
C LEU A 400 -4.84 15.73 10.72
N LYS A 401 -4.30 15.89 11.92
CA LYS A 401 -2.85 15.75 12.13
C LYS A 401 -2.42 14.28 12.10
N LEU A 402 -1.34 14.00 11.44
CA LEU A 402 -0.67 12.70 11.45
C LEU A 402 0.22 12.64 12.70
N TYR A 403 -0.24 11.97 13.75
CA TYR A 403 0.46 11.87 15.03
C TYR A 403 1.34 10.64 15.08
N ALA A 404 2.59 10.84 15.45
CA ALA A 404 3.52 9.77 15.80
C ALA A 404 3.90 9.85 17.29
N MET A 405 4.18 8.70 17.89
CA MET A 405 4.80 8.59 19.21
C MET A 405 6.22 8.12 19.06
N GLU A 406 7.15 8.86 19.62
CA GLU A 406 8.54 8.48 19.80
C GLU A 406 8.71 7.85 21.17
N ILE A 407 9.44 6.74 21.25
CA ILE A 407 9.77 6.03 22.47
C ILE A 407 11.29 5.78 22.49
N SER A 408 11.98 6.35 23.47
CA SER A 408 13.43 6.23 23.71
C SER A 408 13.70 6.66 25.16
N ASP A 409 14.86 6.40 25.71
CA ASP A 409 15.24 6.93 27.05
C ASP A 409 15.60 8.43 27.03
N ASN A 410 15.75 9.02 25.83
CA ASN A 410 16.00 10.45 25.63
C ASN A 410 15.13 11.03 24.47
N PRO A 411 13.77 11.04 24.59
CA PRO A 411 12.88 11.41 23.50
C PRO A 411 13.13 12.82 22.96
N GLY A 412 13.11 12.96 21.63
CA GLY A 412 13.32 14.24 20.96
C GLY A 412 14.77 14.52 20.58
N LYS A 413 15.70 13.61 20.87
CA LYS A 413 17.11 13.78 20.58
C LYS A 413 17.72 12.51 20.01
N HIS A 414 18.32 12.63 18.84
CA HIS A 414 19.13 11.55 18.29
C HIS A 414 20.39 11.33 19.15
N GLU A 415 20.70 10.10 19.48
CA GLU A 415 21.88 9.70 20.23
C GLU A 415 22.87 8.91 19.35
N LEU A 416 24.15 9.23 19.48
CA LEU A 416 25.17 8.64 18.65
C LEU A 416 25.26 7.12 18.82
N GLY A 417 24.94 6.38 17.78
CA GLY A 417 24.94 4.93 17.77
C GLY A 417 23.63 4.28 18.22
N GLU A 418 22.56 5.06 18.38
CA GLU A 418 21.19 4.57 18.59
C GLU A 418 20.42 4.57 17.27
N PRO A 419 20.01 3.39 16.73
CA PRO A 419 19.31 3.31 15.47
C PRO A 419 17.88 3.82 15.57
N GLU A 420 17.39 4.43 14.49
CA GLU A 420 16.02 4.87 14.32
C GLU A 420 15.18 3.75 13.71
N PHE A 421 14.12 3.35 14.41
CA PHE A 421 13.15 2.36 13.96
C PHE A 421 11.76 2.98 13.79
N ARG A 422 10.96 2.54 12.81
CA ARG A 422 9.57 2.96 12.70
C ARG A 422 8.61 1.81 12.36
N TYR A 423 7.37 1.94 12.86
CA TYR A 423 6.19 1.29 12.32
C TYR A 423 5.24 2.32 11.71
N VAL A 424 4.74 2.04 10.52
CA VAL A 424 3.67 2.79 9.86
C VAL A 424 2.45 1.89 9.75
N ALA A 425 1.29 2.36 10.18
CA ALA A 425 0.04 1.63 10.06
C ALA A 425 -1.07 2.51 9.45
N GLY A 426 -2.11 1.86 8.92
CA GLY A 426 -3.28 2.54 8.39
C GLY A 426 -2.97 3.43 7.20
N MET A 427 -2.08 3.01 6.30
CA MET A 427 -1.92 3.59 4.97
C MET A 427 -3.24 3.44 4.19
N HIS A 428 -3.83 2.26 4.22
CA HIS A 428 -5.22 2.06 3.86
C HIS A 428 -6.07 2.18 5.12
N GLY A 429 -7.04 3.10 5.11
CA GLY A 429 -7.78 3.44 6.32
C GLY A 429 -8.69 2.31 6.83
N ASN A 430 -9.11 1.40 5.96
CA ASN A 430 -9.94 0.24 6.32
C ASN A 430 -9.14 -0.98 6.79
N GLU A 431 -7.80 -0.95 6.76
CA GLU A 431 -6.91 -1.98 7.29
C GLU A 431 -6.53 -1.63 8.73
N VAL A 432 -7.47 -1.90 9.64
CA VAL A 432 -7.46 -1.28 10.98
C VAL A 432 -6.64 -2.03 12.01
N VAL A 433 -6.30 -3.31 11.78
CA VAL A 433 -5.59 -4.14 12.76
C VAL A 433 -4.24 -3.54 13.11
N GLY A 434 -3.45 -3.13 12.11
CA GLY A 434 -2.14 -2.50 12.31
C GLY A 434 -2.22 -1.25 13.17
N ARG A 435 -3.25 -0.41 12.99
CA ARG A 435 -3.49 0.77 13.81
C ARG A 435 -3.69 0.42 15.29
N GLU A 436 -4.55 -0.54 15.60
CA GLU A 436 -4.85 -0.94 16.96
C GLU A 436 -3.66 -1.67 17.60
N LEU A 437 -2.93 -2.51 16.86
CA LEU A 437 -1.70 -3.15 17.32
C LEU A 437 -0.61 -2.13 17.69
N VAL A 438 -0.44 -1.08 16.89
CA VAL A 438 0.52 0.00 17.19
C VAL A 438 0.12 0.76 18.46
N LEU A 439 -1.17 1.01 18.67
CA LEU A 439 -1.67 1.64 19.91
C LEU A 439 -1.48 0.73 21.14
N ASN A 440 -1.72 -0.58 20.98
CA ASN A 440 -1.48 -1.57 22.02
C ASN A 440 0.02 -1.70 22.32
N LEU A 441 0.87 -1.64 21.31
CA LEU A 441 2.34 -1.67 21.46
C LEU A 441 2.84 -0.47 22.28
N MET A 442 2.31 0.74 22.06
CA MET A 442 2.62 1.92 22.88
C MET A 442 2.29 1.68 24.35
N GLN A 443 1.10 1.17 24.65
CA GLN A 443 0.67 0.86 26.02
C GLN A 443 1.54 -0.25 26.62
N TYR A 444 1.81 -1.30 25.86
CA TYR A 444 2.61 -2.45 26.29
C TYR A 444 4.05 -2.04 26.66
N ILE A 445 4.74 -1.33 25.76
CA ILE A 445 6.13 -0.88 26.00
C ILE A 445 6.17 0.04 27.24
N CYS A 446 5.28 1.00 27.38
CA CYS A 446 5.20 1.89 28.54
C CYS A 446 5.02 1.10 29.84
N ARG A 447 4.07 0.18 29.87
CA ARG A 447 3.78 -0.64 31.04
C ARG A 447 4.95 -1.56 31.41
N GLU A 448 5.51 -2.27 30.46
CA GLU A 448 6.59 -3.23 30.70
C GLU A 448 7.91 -2.51 31.06
N PHE A 449 8.17 -1.33 30.49
CA PHE A 449 9.28 -0.48 30.91
C PHE A 449 9.15 -0.07 32.39
N ARG A 450 7.95 0.36 32.83
CA ARG A 450 7.68 0.71 34.23
C ARG A 450 7.80 -0.50 35.17
N ARG A 451 7.54 -1.70 34.69
CA ARG A 451 7.73 -2.97 35.45
C ARG A 451 9.19 -3.38 35.52
N GLY A 452 10.06 -2.73 34.75
CA GLY A 452 11.48 -3.09 34.67
C GLY A 452 11.75 -4.35 33.86
N ASN A 453 10.88 -4.70 32.92
CA ASN A 453 11.11 -5.84 32.02
C ASN A 453 12.44 -5.66 31.28
N PRO A 454 13.45 -6.54 31.49
CA PRO A 454 14.82 -6.30 31.00
C PRO A 454 14.92 -6.27 29.47
N ARG A 455 14.05 -6.97 28.75
CA ARG A 455 13.97 -6.92 27.29
C ARG A 455 13.49 -5.55 26.81
N ILE A 456 12.38 -5.07 27.36
CA ILE A 456 11.79 -3.78 26.98
C ILE A 456 12.68 -2.59 27.43
N VAL A 457 13.27 -2.67 28.63
CA VAL A 457 14.22 -1.64 29.09
C VAL A 457 15.40 -1.56 28.12
N ARG A 458 16.01 -2.70 27.73
CA ARG A 458 17.09 -2.73 26.75
C ARG A 458 16.64 -2.17 25.39
N LEU A 459 15.46 -2.55 24.90
CA LEU A 459 14.92 -2.08 23.63
C LEU A 459 14.80 -0.55 23.62
N VAL A 460 14.17 0.03 24.63
CA VAL A 460 13.94 1.49 24.79
C VAL A 460 15.25 2.28 24.99
N THR A 461 16.28 1.68 25.60
CA THR A 461 17.57 2.34 25.87
C THR A 461 18.58 2.16 24.75
N SER A 462 18.29 1.37 23.72
CA SER A 462 19.21 1.12 22.61
C SER A 462 18.63 1.41 21.24
N THR A 463 17.36 1.79 21.16
CA THR A 463 16.63 2.01 19.91
C THR A 463 15.66 3.18 20.05
N ARG A 464 15.73 4.12 19.15
CA ARG A 464 14.76 5.21 19.07
C ARG A 464 13.60 4.78 18.18
N ILE A 465 12.46 4.55 18.81
CA ILE A 465 11.28 3.90 18.19
C ILE A 465 10.26 4.97 17.83
N HIS A 466 9.75 4.93 16.59
CA HIS A 466 8.73 5.84 16.09
C HIS A 466 7.50 5.04 15.63
N LEU A 467 6.36 5.33 16.20
CA LEU A 467 5.10 4.64 15.98
C LEU A 467 4.06 5.59 15.37
N LEU A 468 3.69 5.37 14.10
CA LEU A 468 2.66 6.11 13.38
C LEU A 468 1.41 5.21 13.23
N PRO A 469 0.38 5.36 14.08
CA PRO A 469 -0.76 4.44 14.08
C PRO A 469 -1.72 4.65 12.91
N SER A 470 -1.70 5.81 12.25
CA SER A 470 -2.63 6.10 11.16
C SER A 470 -2.04 7.09 10.16
N MET A 471 -1.63 6.58 9.01
CA MET A 471 -1.20 7.40 7.87
C MET A 471 -2.40 7.99 7.12
N ASN A 472 -3.53 7.26 7.05
CA ASN A 472 -4.78 7.69 6.44
C ASN A 472 -5.91 7.83 7.47
N PRO A 473 -5.90 8.87 8.30
CA PRO A 473 -6.97 9.06 9.28
C PRO A 473 -8.32 9.38 8.64
N ASP A 474 -8.36 9.99 7.45
CA ASP A 474 -9.61 10.35 6.75
C ASP A 474 -10.33 9.09 6.25
N GLY A 475 -9.59 8.16 5.62
CA GLY A 475 -10.13 6.87 5.20
C GLY A 475 -10.57 6.00 6.39
N TYR A 476 -9.78 6.01 7.47
CA TYR A 476 -10.13 5.28 8.69
C TYR A 476 -11.46 5.77 9.29
N GLU A 477 -11.65 7.08 9.49
CA GLU A 477 -12.91 7.60 10.04
C GLU A 477 -14.11 7.21 9.17
N THR A 478 -13.94 7.21 7.84
CA THR A 478 -14.99 6.77 6.90
C THR A 478 -15.36 5.29 7.11
N ALA A 479 -14.38 4.40 7.25
CA ALA A 479 -14.62 2.99 7.53
C ALA A 479 -15.22 2.79 8.94
N PHE A 480 -14.68 3.49 9.93
CA PHE A 480 -15.10 3.41 11.32
C PHE A 480 -16.57 3.83 11.52
N GLU A 481 -17.04 4.88 10.85
CA GLU A 481 -18.43 5.33 10.92
C GLU A 481 -19.43 4.28 10.41
N ARG A 482 -18.98 3.43 9.46
CA ARG A 482 -19.80 2.30 8.97
C ARG A 482 -19.79 1.09 9.91
N GLY A 483 -18.68 0.88 10.60
CA GLY A 483 -18.44 -0.29 11.45
C GLY A 483 -17.84 -1.47 10.71
N SER A 484 -17.27 -2.41 11.46
CA SER A 484 -16.46 -3.53 10.98
C SER A 484 -17.16 -4.43 9.97
N GLU A 485 -18.48 -4.68 10.18
CA GLU A 485 -19.25 -5.61 9.36
C GLU A 485 -19.84 -4.94 8.11
N LEU A 486 -20.05 -3.62 8.15
CA LEU A 486 -20.74 -2.87 7.09
C LEU A 486 -19.82 -2.00 6.23
N ALA A 487 -18.52 -1.90 6.56
CA ALA A 487 -17.56 -1.15 5.76
C ALA A 487 -17.29 -1.81 4.39
N GLY A 488 -17.46 -3.12 4.26
CA GLY A 488 -17.11 -3.86 3.07
C GLY A 488 -15.58 -3.94 2.87
N TRP A 489 -15.14 -4.31 1.66
CA TRP A 489 -13.72 -4.55 1.37
C TRP A 489 -12.93 -3.29 1.02
N ALA A 490 -13.57 -2.30 0.37
CA ALA A 490 -12.90 -1.15 -0.22
C ALA A 490 -13.15 0.19 0.49
N LEU A 491 -14.24 0.32 1.27
CA LEU A 491 -14.60 1.58 1.90
C LEU A 491 -13.53 2.03 2.92
N GLY A 492 -12.96 3.21 2.70
CA GLY A 492 -11.88 3.76 3.53
C GLY A 492 -10.47 3.33 3.13
N ARG A 493 -10.30 2.50 2.08
CA ARG A 493 -8.97 2.16 1.56
C ARG A 493 -8.21 3.39 1.09
N TYR A 494 -8.82 4.16 0.22
CA TYR A 494 -8.20 5.32 -0.44
C TYR A 494 -8.11 6.55 0.48
N SER A 495 -7.27 7.51 0.12
CA SER A 495 -7.28 8.84 0.70
C SER A 495 -8.62 9.54 0.44
N TYR A 496 -8.82 10.72 1.04
CA TYR A 496 -10.01 11.54 0.75
C TYR A 496 -10.15 11.91 -0.73
N GLU A 497 -9.03 12.03 -1.45
CA GLU A 497 -8.96 12.31 -2.89
C GLU A 497 -9.04 11.04 -3.76
N TRP A 498 -9.39 9.89 -3.19
CA TRP A 498 -9.49 8.59 -3.88
C TRP A 498 -8.14 8.10 -4.45
N VAL A 499 -7.05 8.44 -3.78
CA VAL A 499 -5.70 7.96 -4.14
C VAL A 499 -5.34 6.76 -3.28
N ASP A 500 -4.88 5.69 -3.91
CA ASP A 500 -4.17 4.62 -3.21
C ASP A 500 -2.76 5.12 -2.87
N MET A 501 -2.49 5.30 -1.58
CA MET A 501 -1.23 5.89 -1.14
C MET A 501 -0.04 4.95 -1.31
N ASN A 502 -0.27 3.64 -1.45
CA ASN A 502 0.81 2.71 -1.76
C ASN A 502 1.21 2.71 -3.26
N HIS A 503 0.51 3.50 -4.08
CA HIS A 503 0.88 3.82 -5.46
C HIS A 503 1.26 5.30 -5.64
N ASN A 504 1.46 6.03 -4.54
CA ASN A 504 1.61 7.49 -4.56
C ASN A 504 3.00 8.00 -4.17
N PHE A 505 3.96 7.11 -3.89
CA PHE A 505 5.38 7.46 -3.78
C PHE A 505 6.01 7.56 -5.16
N PRO A 506 7.19 8.23 -5.31
CA PRO A 506 7.89 8.26 -6.59
C PRO A 506 8.27 6.85 -7.04
N ASP A 507 7.93 6.45 -8.25
CA ASP A 507 8.46 5.22 -8.86
C ASP A 507 9.94 5.42 -9.20
N LEU A 508 10.82 4.93 -8.33
CA LEU A 508 12.26 4.98 -8.49
C LEU A 508 12.83 3.72 -9.16
N ASN A 509 12.05 2.64 -9.24
CA ASN A 509 12.45 1.37 -9.83
C ASN A 509 12.76 1.50 -11.32
N ASN A 510 11.84 2.06 -12.07
CA ASN A 510 12.02 2.26 -13.51
C ASN A 510 13.19 3.21 -13.80
N ILE A 511 13.38 4.27 -13.00
CA ILE A 511 14.52 5.19 -13.11
C ILE A 511 15.85 4.45 -12.91
N MET A 512 15.91 3.56 -11.91
CA MET A 512 17.09 2.75 -11.63
C MET A 512 17.37 1.75 -12.77
N TRP A 513 16.35 1.06 -13.24
CA TRP A 513 16.49 0.06 -14.30
C TRP A 513 16.87 0.70 -15.64
N ASP A 514 16.22 1.78 -16.05
CA ASP A 514 16.55 2.54 -17.26
C ASP A 514 18.00 3.06 -17.25
N ALA A 515 18.47 3.52 -16.09
CA ALA A 515 19.84 3.99 -15.94
C ALA A 515 20.87 2.86 -16.08
N LYS A 516 20.53 1.65 -15.61
CA LYS A 516 21.41 0.45 -15.76
C LYS A 516 21.46 -0.03 -17.21
N GLU A 517 20.35 0.01 -17.95
CA GLU A 517 20.29 -0.47 -19.34
C GLU A 517 20.96 0.47 -20.35
N ASN A 518 20.87 1.78 -20.12
CA ASN A 518 21.38 2.77 -21.06
C ASN A 518 22.88 3.07 -20.93
N ASP A 519 23.60 2.45 -19.97
CA ASP A 519 25.03 2.62 -19.67
C ASP A 519 25.49 4.10 -19.76
N THR A 520 24.59 5.00 -19.38
CA THR A 520 24.84 6.44 -19.43
C THR A 520 25.71 6.85 -18.26
N GLU A 521 27.05 6.81 -18.45
CA GLU A 521 28.04 7.39 -17.52
C GLU A 521 27.71 8.83 -17.05
N THR A 522 26.74 9.48 -17.66
CA THR A 522 26.38 10.87 -17.40
C THR A 522 25.42 11.03 -16.20
N VAL A 523 24.61 10.04 -15.89
CA VAL A 523 23.83 9.99 -14.65
C VAL A 523 24.27 8.75 -13.90
N LYS A 524 25.30 8.87 -13.09
CA LYS A 524 25.55 7.87 -12.04
C LYS A 524 24.34 7.94 -11.10
N THR A 525 23.29 7.23 -11.45
CA THR A 525 22.29 6.85 -10.47
C THR A 525 23.06 6.04 -9.45
N ALA A 526 23.38 6.71 -8.35
CA ALA A 526 23.95 6.03 -7.22
C ALA A 526 22.98 4.91 -6.86
N ASN A 527 23.50 3.74 -6.54
CA ASN A 527 22.72 2.61 -6.03
C ASN A 527 22.15 2.86 -4.61
N HIS A 528 22.12 4.11 -4.20
CA HIS A 528 21.62 4.62 -2.93
C HIS A 528 21.17 6.07 -3.12
N TYR A 529 20.14 6.51 -2.39
CA TYR A 529 19.61 7.87 -2.42
C TYR A 529 19.27 8.35 -3.86
N ILE A 530 18.54 7.49 -4.58
CA ILE A 530 18.04 7.85 -5.92
C ILE A 530 17.18 9.13 -5.78
N PRO A 531 17.50 10.19 -6.52
CA PRO A 531 16.81 11.46 -6.33
C PRO A 531 15.35 11.39 -6.73
N ILE A 532 14.48 12.07 -5.98
CA ILE A 532 13.06 12.23 -6.32
C ILE A 532 12.96 12.97 -7.66
N PRO A 533 12.21 12.45 -8.64
CA PRO A 533 12.07 13.05 -9.97
C PRO A 533 11.48 14.46 -9.91
N GLU A 534 11.92 15.35 -10.83
CA GLU A 534 11.42 16.72 -10.86
C GLU A 534 9.89 16.81 -11.04
N TYR A 535 9.30 15.90 -11.85
CA TYR A 535 7.85 15.89 -12.06
C TYR A 535 7.06 15.68 -10.76
N TYR A 536 7.63 14.95 -9.81
CA TYR A 536 6.99 14.62 -8.53
C TYR A 536 7.04 15.79 -7.54
N THR A 537 8.04 16.66 -7.66
CA THR A 537 8.26 17.82 -6.75
C THR A 537 7.50 19.09 -7.18
N LYS A 538 6.87 19.09 -8.36
CA LYS A 538 6.08 20.23 -8.85
C LYS A 538 4.86 20.52 -7.97
N GLU A 539 4.41 21.79 -7.97
CA GLU A 539 3.22 22.19 -7.21
C GLU A 539 1.94 21.52 -7.71
N ASP A 540 1.86 21.20 -9.00
CA ASP A 540 0.75 20.52 -9.65
C ASP A 540 0.87 18.98 -9.64
N ALA A 541 1.89 18.42 -9.02
CA ALA A 541 2.05 16.97 -8.88
C ALA A 541 0.93 16.37 -8.01
N PHE A 542 0.29 15.34 -8.53
CA PHE A 542 -0.80 14.64 -7.83
C PHE A 542 -0.23 13.72 -6.74
N VAL A 543 0.14 14.32 -5.61
CA VAL A 543 0.71 13.66 -4.44
C VAL A 543 -0.07 14.09 -3.21
N THR A 544 -0.60 13.12 -2.48
CA THR A 544 -1.40 13.40 -1.28
C THR A 544 -0.56 14.10 -0.20
N PRO A 545 -1.17 14.97 0.61
CA PRO A 545 -0.47 15.61 1.72
C PRO A 545 0.08 14.61 2.72
N GLU A 546 -0.56 13.46 2.89
CA GLU A 546 -0.12 12.34 3.73
C GLU A 546 1.18 11.74 3.20
N THR A 547 1.25 11.42 1.92
CA THR A 547 2.45 10.90 1.27
C THR A 547 3.62 11.89 1.34
N ARG A 548 3.35 13.17 1.06
CA ARG A 548 4.36 14.24 1.22
C ARG A 548 4.89 14.32 2.65
N ALA A 549 4.01 14.20 3.64
CA ALA A 549 4.38 14.25 5.06
C ALA A 549 5.28 13.07 5.45
N VAL A 550 4.97 11.86 4.96
CA VAL A 550 5.79 10.66 5.22
C VAL A 550 7.15 10.76 4.53
N ILE A 551 7.21 11.22 3.28
CA ILE A 551 8.49 11.45 2.57
C ILE A 551 9.36 12.45 3.33
N SER A 552 8.80 13.59 3.76
CA SER A 552 9.54 14.57 4.56
C SER A 552 10.05 13.96 5.88
N TRP A 553 9.22 13.17 6.53
CA TRP A 553 9.59 12.48 7.77
C TRP A 553 10.76 11.50 7.58
N MET A 554 10.78 10.77 6.44
CA MET A 554 11.88 9.87 6.07
C MET A 554 13.18 10.62 5.76
N GLN A 555 13.08 11.85 5.24
CA GLN A 555 14.25 12.69 4.95
C GLN A 555 14.80 13.36 6.20
N ASP A 556 13.95 13.67 7.18
CA ASP A 556 14.34 14.34 8.43
C ASP A 556 14.97 13.38 9.46
N ILE A 557 14.56 12.10 9.46
CA ILE A 557 15.00 11.08 10.43
C ILE A 557 15.69 9.94 9.69
N PRO A 558 16.94 9.57 10.09
CA PRO A 558 17.71 8.53 9.42
C PRO A 558 17.23 7.12 9.83
N PHE A 559 16.04 6.73 9.44
CA PHE A 559 15.50 5.40 9.72
C PHE A 559 16.39 4.30 9.17
N VAL A 560 16.54 3.23 9.94
CA VAL A 560 17.35 2.06 9.62
C VAL A 560 16.50 0.85 9.24
N LEU A 561 15.40 0.63 9.98
CA LEU A 561 14.46 -0.47 9.78
C LEU A 561 13.03 0.02 9.99
N SER A 562 12.13 -0.47 9.16
CA SER A 562 10.72 -0.12 9.19
C SER A 562 9.84 -1.32 8.82
N ALA A 563 8.56 -1.27 9.19
CA ALA A 563 7.55 -2.07 8.54
C ALA A 563 6.25 -1.27 8.35
N ASN A 564 5.60 -1.52 7.21
CA ASN A 564 4.29 -1.01 6.86
C ASN A 564 3.24 -2.08 7.19
N LEU A 565 2.30 -1.74 8.07
CA LEU A 565 1.31 -2.68 8.61
C LEU A 565 0.00 -2.53 7.86
N HIS A 566 -0.33 -3.55 7.10
CA HIS A 566 -1.52 -3.71 6.26
C HIS A 566 -2.45 -4.80 6.80
N GLY A 567 -3.48 -5.15 6.04
CA GLY A 567 -4.40 -6.24 6.36
C GLY A 567 -5.25 -6.64 5.16
N GLY A 568 -5.75 -7.85 5.21
CA GLY A 568 -6.53 -8.49 4.17
C GLY A 568 -5.95 -9.83 3.73
N GLU A 569 -4.74 -10.18 4.23
CA GLU A 569 -4.07 -11.44 3.99
C GLU A 569 -3.14 -11.80 5.16
N LEU A 570 -2.50 -12.95 5.11
CA LEU A 570 -1.52 -13.43 6.08
C LEU A 570 -0.18 -13.70 5.38
N VAL A 571 0.56 -12.63 5.10
CA VAL A 571 1.84 -12.72 4.39
C VAL A 571 2.74 -11.53 4.73
N VAL A 572 4.04 -11.70 4.65
CA VAL A 572 5.02 -10.61 4.70
C VAL A 572 5.66 -10.44 3.33
N THR A 573 5.47 -9.27 2.73
CA THR A 573 6.07 -8.94 1.44
C THR A 573 7.35 -8.12 1.63
N TYR A 574 8.30 -8.34 0.73
CA TYR A 574 9.59 -7.65 0.73
C TYR A 574 9.96 -7.14 -0.67
N PRO A 575 10.75 -6.04 -0.75
CA PRO A 575 11.07 -5.39 -2.03
C PRO A 575 11.81 -6.26 -3.05
N PHE A 576 11.69 -5.93 -4.37
CA PHE A 576 10.89 -4.78 -4.82
C PHE A 576 9.43 -5.19 -5.03
N ASP A 577 8.54 -4.25 -4.80
CA ASP A 577 7.11 -4.40 -5.05
C ASP A 577 6.74 -4.10 -6.51
N CYS A 578 7.58 -3.36 -7.22
CA CYS A 578 7.40 -3.01 -8.62
C CYS A 578 8.07 -4.05 -9.53
N THR A 579 7.38 -4.41 -10.61
CA THR A 579 7.93 -5.24 -11.69
C THR A 579 8.39 -4.40 -12.86
N ARG A 580 9.30 -4.93 -13.69
CA ARG A 580 9.73 -4.27 -14.92
C ARG A 580 8.56 -4.22 -15.89
N ASP A 581 8.43 -3.08 -16.56
CA ASP A 581 7.38 -2.89 -17.57
C ASP A 581 5.96 -3.16 -17.06
N TRP A 582 5.79 -3.17 -15.73
CA TRP A 582 4.53 -3.46 -15.04
C TRP A 582 3.95 -4.83 -15.42
N ALA A 583 4.83 -5.83 -15.56
CA ALA A 583 4.41 -7.22 -15.67
C ALA A 583 3.51 -7.58 -14.47
N PRO A 584 2.45 -8.36 -14.65
CA PRO A 584 1.51 -8.65 -13.56
C PRO A 584 2.15 -9.29 -12.33
N GLN A 585 3.07 -10.22 -12.53
CA GLN A 585 3.79 -10.97 -11.50
C GLN A 585 5.19 -11.32 -11.98
N GLU A 586 6.21 -10.84 -11.27
CA GLU A 586 7.61 -11.15 -11.56
C GLU A 586 8.44 -11.04 -10.27
N ASN A 587 9.31 -11.99 -10.01
CA ASN A 587 10.24 -11.87 -8.88
C ASN A 587 11.32 -10.83 -9.18
N THR A 588 11.34 -9.74 -8.42
CA THR A 588 12.24 -8.59 -8.59
C THR A 588 13.12 -8.40 -7.35
N PRO A 589 14.22 -9.17 -7.23
CA PRO A 589 15.06 -9.13 -6.03
C PRO A 589 15.86 -7.82 -5.93
N THR A 590 16.02 -7.34 -4.71
CA THR A 590 16.97 -6.27 -4.37
C THR A 590 18.40 -6.79 -4.28
N ALA A 591 19.37 -5.88 -4.12
CA ALA A 591 20.74 -6.27 -3.81
C ALA A 591 20.89 -6.95 -2.44
N ASP A 592 19.94 -6.71 -1.52
CA ASP A 592 19.88 -7.27 -0.18
C ASP A 592 18.78 -8.34 0.00
N ASP A 593 18.35 -9.00 -1.08
CA ASP A 593 17.24 -9.96 -1.08
C ASP A 593 17.33 -11.00 0.05
N SER A 594 18.52 -11.56 0.28
CA SER A 594 18.71 -12.55 1.35
C SER A 594 18.47 -11.98 2.75
N PHE A 595 18.74 -10.69 2.96
CA PHE A 595 18.46 -10.03 4.23
C PHE A 595 16.98 -9.68 4.37
N PHE A 596 16.33 -9.24 3.30
CA PHE A 596 14.87 -9.01 3.29
C PHE A 596 14.08 -10.30 3.54
N ARG A 597 14.48 -11.41 2.94
CA ARG A 597 13.89 -12.74 3.25
C ARG A 597 14.06 -13.11 4.72
N TRP A 598 15.20 -12.79 5.31
CA TRP A 598 15.42 -12.97 6.74
C TRP A 598 14.44 -12.14 7.57
N LEU A 599 14.28 -10.85 7.27
CA LEU A 599 13.36 -9.95 7.97
C LEU A 599 11.91 -10.44 7.88
N ALA A 600 11.47 -10.79 6.67
CA ALA A 600 10.13 -11.33 6.44
C ALA A 600 9.91 -12.65 7.21
N THR A 601 10.90 -13.58 7.17
CA THR A 601 10.83 -14.85 7.89
C THR A 601 10.78 -14.64 9.41
N VAL A 602 11.54 -13.69 9.95
CA VAL A 602 11.53 -13.41 11.40
C VAL A 602 10.13 -13.00 11.86
N TYR A 603 9.44 -12.15 11.11
CA TYR A 603 8.08 -11.77 11.44
C TYR A 603 7.11 -12.94 11.28
N ALA A 604 7.07 -13.56 10.12
CA ALA A 604 6.12 -14.62 9.78
C ALA A 604 6.24 -15.86 10.70
N SER A 605 7.48 -16.29 11.02
CA SER A 605 7.72 -17.46 11.86
C SER A 605 7.42 -17.26 13.35
N THR A 606 7.31 -16.02 13.80
CA THR A 606 6.95 -15.67 15.19
C THR A 606 5.50 -15.22 15.34
N ASN A 607 4.79 -15.01 14.24
CA ASN A 607 3.35 -14.77 14.22
C ASN A 607 2.61 -16.08 14.45
N LEU A 608 1.72 -16.12 15.45
CA LEU A 608 1.10 -17.37 15.86
C LEU A 608 0.16 -17.98 14.82
N VAL A 609 -0.46 -17.15 13.98
CA VAL A 609 -1.33 -17.62 12.90
C VAL A 609 -0.50 -18.03 11.68
N MET A 610 0.41 -17.18 11.22
CA MET A 610 1.26 -17.49 10.06
C MET A 610 2.12 -18.75 10.30
N ALA A 611 2.61 -18.95 11.54
CA ALA A 611 3.40 -20.12 11.91
C ALA A 611 2.56 -21.39 12.11
N ASN A 612 1.23 -21.29 12.15
CA ASN A 612 0.36 -22.47 12.36
C ASN A 612 0.21 -23.25 11.03
N PRO A 613 0.68 -24.51 10.95
CA PRO A 613 0.55 -25.30 9.73
C PRO A 613 -0.90 -25.68 9.39
N ASP A 614 -1.80 -25.68 10.40
CA ASP A 614 -3.20 -26.03 10.24
C ASP A 614 -4.09 -24.81 9.99
N ARG A 615 -3.50 -23.62 9.76
CA ARG A 615 -4.26 -22.43 9.45
C ARG A 615 -4.99 -22.56 8.12
N ARG A 616 -6.13 -21.89 8.00
CA ARG A 616 -6.88 -21.84 6.75
C ARG A 616 -6.34 -20.77 5.79
N ILE A 617 -6.63 -20.95 4.52
CA ILE A 617 -6.43 -19.94 3.47
C ILE A 617 -7.40 -18.78 3.72
N CYS A 618 -6.90 -17.56 3.63
CA CYS A 618 -7.71 -16.36 3.87
C CYS A 618 -8.77 -16.16 2.78
N HIS A 619 -8.33 -16.02 1.54
CA HIS A 619 -9.21 -15.68 0.41
C HIS A 619 -9.02 -16.60 -0.78
N SER A 620 -8.01 -16.36 -1.62
CA SER A 620 -7.77 -17.08 -2.87
C SER A 620 -6.36 -17.65 -2.97
N GLU A 621 -5.38 -17.10 -2.26
CA GLU A 621 -3.98 -17.50 -2.34
C GLU A 621 -3.50 -18.16 -1.05
N ASP A 622 -2.69 -19.23 -1.19
CA ASP A 622 -2.11 -19.94 -0.06
C ASP A 622 -0.63 -19.62 0.11
N PHE A 623 -0.34 -18.56 0.86
CA PHE A 623 1.04 -18.17 1.18
C PHE A 623 1.76 -19.10 2.14
N GLN A 624 1.08 -20.06 2.75
CA GLN A 624 1.71 -21.07 3.60
C GLN A 624 2.72 -21.90 2.79
N GLN A 625 2.46 -22.16 1.51
CA GLN A 625 3.39 -22.83 0.59
C GLN A 625 4.71 -22.08 0.42
N HIS A 626 4.73 -20.78 0.71
CA HIS A 626 5.89 -19.89 0.65
C HIS A 626 6.39 -19.49 2.05
N ASN A 627 6.03 -20.23 3.11
CA ASN A 627 6.31 -19.89 4.51
C ASN A 627 5.77 -18.50 4.92
N ASN A 628 4.67 -18.07 4.31
CA ASN A 628 4.01 -16.79 4.51
C ASN A 628 4.92 -15.56 4.24
N ILE A 629 5.85 -15.69 3.30
CA ILE A 629 6.67 -14.59 2.80
C ILE A 629 6.69 -14.61 1.27
N ILE A 630 6.70 -13.44 0.64
CA ILE A 630 6.78 -13.34 -0.83
C ILE A 630 7.49 -12.04 -1.24
N ASN A 631 8.20 -12.07 -2.37
CA ASN A 631 8.64 -10.84 -3.02
C ASN A 631 7.42 -10.09 -3.56
N GLY A 632 7.31 -8.78 -3.31
CA GLY A 632 6.13 -8.01 -3.66
C GLY A 632 5.78 -8.07 -5.14
N GLY A 633 6.77 -7.92 -6.03
CA GLY A 633 6.57 -8.06 -7.48
C GLY A 633 6.14 -9.46 -7.93
N ALA A 634 6.47 -10.50 -7.15
CA ALA A 634 6.00 -11.86 -7.44
C ALA A 634 4.55 -12.09 -7.02
N TRP A 635 4.01 -11.28 -6.12
CA TRP A 635 2.59 -11.31 -5.77
C TRP A 635 1.77 -10.45 -6.73
N HIS A 636 2.01 -9.16 -6.76
CA HIS A 636 1.40 -8.23 -7.72
C HIS A 636 2.24 -6.94 -7.78
N THR A 637 2.30 -6.34 -8.97
CA THR A 637 3.13 -5.15 -9.16
C THR A 637 2.51 -3.91 -8.52
N VAL A 638 3.29 -3.20 -7.68
CA VAL A 638 2.90 -1.97 -6.98
C VAL A 638 3.92 -0.86 -7.28
N PRO A 639 3.88 -0.23 -8.48
CA PRO A 639 4.76 0.90 -8.76
C PRO A 639 4.45 2.08 -7.83
N GLY A 640 5.49 2.68 -7.26
CA GLY A 640 5.34 3.78 -6.30
C GLY A 640 4.97 3.32 -4.90
N SER A 641 5.40 2.14 -4.48
CA SER A 641 5.22 1.64 -3.11
C SER A 641 6.12 2.37 -2.11
N MET A 642 5.71 2.37 -0.83
CA MET A 642 6.52 2.93 0.26
C MET A 642 7.76 2.08 0.53
N ASN A 643 7.69 0.76 0.40
CA ASN A 643 8.82 -0.15 0.59
C ASN A 643 9.97 0.17 -0.35
N ASP A 644 9.67 0.24 -1.65
CA ASP A 644 10.67 0.49 -2.69
C ASP A 644 11.28 1.88 -2.55
N PHE A 645 10.44 2.89 -2.26
CA PHE A 645 10.91 4.25 -2.00
C PHE A 645 11.84 4.30 -0.79
N SER A 646 11.49 3.65 0.33
CA SER A 646 12.31 3.61 1.54
C SER A 646 13.69 3.06 1.27
N TYR A 647 13.80 1.94 0.57
CA TYR A 647 15.06 1.28 0.24
C TYR A 647 15.91 2.07 -0.75
N MET A 648 15.30 2.66 -1.80
CA MET A 648 16.04 3.34 -2.86
C MET A 648 16.40 4.80 -2.56
N HIS A 649 15.58 5.51 -1.77
CA HIS A 649 15.81 6.93 -1.48
C HIS A 649 16.43 7.19 -0.11
N THR A 650 16.36 6.23 0.82
CA THR A 650 16.86 6.37 2.20
C THR A 650 17.82 5.23 2.57
N ASN A 651 18.25 5.16 3.83
CA ASN A 651 18.99 4.01 4.37
C ASN A 651 18.05 2.89 4.89
N CYS A 652 16.74 3.09 4.84
CA CYS A 652 15.78 2.29 5.58
C CYS A 652 15.43 1.00 4.84
N PHE A 653 15.55 -0.13 5.53
CA PHE A 653 15.00 -1.42 5.09
C PHE A 653 13.55 -1.49 5.54
N GLU A 654 12.62 -1.78 4.63
CA GLU A 654 11.20 -1.83 4.93
C GLU A 654 10.55 -3.05 4.29
N VAL A 655 9.61 -3.67 5.01
CA VAL A 655 8.74 -4.74 4.51
C VAL A 655 7.28 -4.36 4.74
N THR A 656 6.37 -4.92 3.96
CA THR A 656 4.92 -4.83 4.25
C THR A 656 4.48 -6.10 4.95
N VAL A 657 3.66 -5.95 5.98
CA VAL A 657 3.06 -7.05 6.73
C VAL A 657 1.55 -7.01 6.58
N GLU A 658 0.98 -8.00 5.93
CA GLU A 658 -0.45 -8.27 5.91
C GLU A 658 -0.79 -9.09 7.16
N LEU A 659 -1.39 -8.42 8.15
CA LEU A 659 -1.45 -8.89 9.54
C LEU A 659 -2.54 -9.92 9.80
N SER A 660 -3.66 -9.85 9.06
CA SER A 660 -4.86 -10.63 9.31
C SER A 660 -5.69 -10.79 8.04
N CYS A 661 -6.40 -11.90 7.91
CA CYS A 661 -7.33 -12.15 6.79
C CYS A 661 -8.40 -11.06 6.68
N ASP A 662 -8.83 -10.52 7.81
CA ASP A 662 -9.88 -9.52 7.86
C ASP A 662 -9.30 -8.12 7.99
N LYS A 663 -9.62 -7.23 7.03
CA LYS A 663 -9.15 -5.84 7.05
C LYS A 663 -9.70 -5.06 8.25
N PHE A 664 -10.97 -5.31 8.58
CA PHE A 664 -11.64 -4.66 9.70
C PHE A 664 -12.41 -5.73 10.49
N PRO A 665 -11.73 -6.46 11.41
CA PRO A 665 -12.38 -7.46 12.27
C PRO A 665 -13.26 -6.79 13.31
N HIS A 666 -14.23 -7.53 13.87
CA HIS A 666 -14.99 -7.08 15.04
C HIS A 666 -14.05 -6.84 16.25
N ALA A 667 -14.38 -5.87 17.10
CA ALA A 667 -13.52 -5.50 18.23
C ALA A 667 -13.22 -6.66 19.20
N SER A 668 -14.11 -7.67 19.27
CA SER A 668 -13.88 -8.88 20.10
C SER A 668 -12.70 -9.73 19.64
N GLU A 669 -12.18 -9.51 18.44
CA GLU A 669 -11.05 -10.26 17.88
C GLU A 669 -9.70 -9.60 18.14
N LEU A 670 -9.69 -8.32 18.46
CA LEU A 670 -8.46 -7.56 18.71
C LEU A 670 -7.56 -8.17 19.81
N PRO A 671 -8.09 -8.75 20.90
CA PRO A 671 -7.24 -9.45 21.88
C PRO A 671 -6.47 -10.63 21.28
N THR A 672 -7.11 -11.39 20.37
CA THR A 672 -6.49 -12.52 19.66
C THR A 672 -5.45 -12.00 18.67
N GLU A 673 -5.78 -10.96 17.89
CA GLU A 673 -4.83 -10.34 16.96
C GLU A 673 -3.60 -9.76 17.66
N TRP A 674 -3.76 -9.20 18.86
CA TRP A 674 -2.63 -8.79 19.68
C TRP A 674 -1.73 -9.95 20.07
N GLU A 675 -2.29 -11.05 20.59
CA GLU A 675 -1.49 -12.23 20.98
C GLU A 675 -0.80 -12.86 19.75
N ASN A 676 -1.46 -12.89 18.59
CA ASN A 676 -0.89 -13.38 17.34
C ASN A 676 0.36 -12.60 16.90
N ASN A 677 0.34 -11.28 17.05
CA ASN A 677 1.33 -10.37 16.46
C ASN A 677 2.35 -9.80 17.47
N LYS A 678 2.06 -9.81 18.77
CA LYS A 678 2.88 -9.16 19.80
C LYS A 678 4.35 -9.55 19.75
N GLU A 679 4.64 -10.84 19.68
CA GLU A 679 6.03 -11.31 19.66
C GLU A 679 6.72 -10.95 18.34
N SER A 680 6.02 -11.05 17.22
CA SER A 680 6.54 -10.68 15.90
C SER A 680 6.92 -9.20 15.83
N LEU A 681 6.08 -8.32 16.37
CA LEU A 681 6.36 -6.89 16.44
C LEU A 681 7.64 -6.59 17.22
N LEU A 682 7.85 -7.28 18.35
CA LEU A 682 9.05 -7.07 19.18
C LEU A 682 10.31 -7.66 18.55
N VAL A 683 10.26 -8.92 18.09
CA VAL A 683 11.40 -9.60 17.49
C VAL A 683 11.84 -8.92 16.18
N TYR A 684 10.90 -8.47 15.36
CA TYR A 684 11.20 -7.71 14.15
C TYR A 684 11.94 -6.40 14.46
N MET A 685 11.45 -5.64 15.43
CA MET A 685 12.09 -4.39 15.88
C MET A 685 13.53 -4.62 16.36
N GLU A 686 13.79 -5.72 17.07
CA GLU A 686 15.12 -6.08 17.55
C GLU A 686 16.12 -6.33 16.40
N GLN A 687 15.66 -6.62 15.16
CA GLN A 687 16.52 -6.82 14.00
C GLN A 687 17.26 -5.54 13.56
N VAL A 688 16.86 -4.37 14.02
CA VAL A 688 17.55 -3.09 13.75
C VAL A 688 19.01 -3.10 14.23
N HIS A 689 19.35 -4.00 15.15
CA HIS A 689 20.69 -4.19 15.70
C HIS A 689 21.54 -5.21 14.94
N ARG A 690 21.00 -5.83 13.88
CA ARG A 690 21.72 -6.86 13.13
C ARG A 690 22.64 -6.24 12.07
N GLY A 691 23.87 -6.73 11.93
CA GLY A 691 24.84 -6.23 10.95
C GLY A 691 25.97 -5.41 11.56
N ILE A 692 26.36 -4.32 10.89
CA ILE A 692 27.41 -3.43 11.33
C ILE A 692 26.88 -2.04 11.67
N LYS A 693 27.46 -1.43 12.69
CA LYS A 693 27.31 -0.01 13.01
C LYS A 693 28.66 0.63 13.28
N GLY A 694 28.76 1.92 13.14
CA GLY A 694 29.98 2.62 13.46
C GLY A 694 29.86 4.12 13.28
N VAL A 695 30.97 4.82 13.45
CA VAL A 695 31.04 6.26 13.26
C VAL A 695 32.16 6.59 12.29
N VAL A 696 31.86 7.40 11.28
CA VAL A 696 32.80 7.95 10.32
C VAL A 696 33.31 9.28 10.84
N ARG A 697 34.63 9.39 11.16
CA ARG A 697 35.21 10.56 11.82
C ARG A 697 36.34 11.19 11.00
N ASP A 698 36.44 12.52 11.04
CA ASP A 698 37.60 13.25 10.55
C ASP A 698 38.81 13.00 11.46
N LYS A 699 39.95 12.62 10.89
CA LYS A 699 41.19 12.29 11.61
C LYS A 699 41.68 13.42 12.53
N MET A 700 41.55 14.67 12.07
CA MET A 700 42.12 15.83 12.76
C MET A 700 41.19 16.41 13.81
N THR A 701 39.89 16.57 13.44
CA THR A 701 38.91 17.21 14.31
C THR A 701 38.20 16.23 15.23
N LYS A 702 38.26 14.93 14.93
CA LYS A 702 37.53 13.85 15.60
C LYS A 702 36.01 13.97 15.51
N LYS A 703 35.49 14.97 14.79
CA LYS A 703 34.05 15.14 14.56
C LYS A 703 33.53 14.12 13.55
N GLY A 704 32.29 13.77 13.69
CA GLY A 704 31.56 12.95 12.70
C GLY A 704 31.56 13.61 11.32
N ILE A 705 31.44 12.80 10.30
CA ILE A 705 31.31 13.21 8.90
C ILE A 705 29.96 12.75 8.41
N ALA A 706 29.05 13.69 8.18
CA ALA A 706 27.74 13.44 7.58
C ALA A 706 27.89 13.03 6.10
N ASP A 707 26.91 12.33 5.59
CA ASP A 707 26.79 11.91 4.17
C ASP A 707 28.02 11.13 3.65
N ALA A 708 28.76 10.49 4.54
CA ALA A 708 29.80 9.56 4.12
C ALA A 708 29.16 8.29 3.57
N ILE A 709 29.58 7.88 2.38
CA ILE A 709 29.04 6.68 1.72
C ILE A 709 29.74 5.45 2.29
N VAL A 710 28.96 4.49 2.74
CA VAL A 710 29.41 3.21 3.28
C VAL A 710 29.03 2.11 2.29
N LYS A 711 30.03 1.59 1.60
CA LYS A 711 29.89 0.54 0.59
C LYS A 711 30.34 -0.80 1.12
N VAL A 712 29.52 -1.80 1.01
CA VAL A 712 29.87 -3.21 1.21
C VAL A 712 30.23 -3.81 -0.15
N GLU A 713 31.42 -4.45 -0.27
CA GLU A 713 31.82 -5.09 -1.52
C GLU A 713 30.85 -6.23 -1.85
N ASP A 714 30.53 -6.41 -3.11
CA ASP A 714 29.60 -7.40 -3.67
C ASP A 714 28.11 -7.17 -3.37
N LEU A 715 27.75 -6.09 -2.64
CA LEU A 715 26.36 -5.66 -2.45
C LEU A 715 26.16 -4.30 -3.14
N ASP A 716 25.31 -4.29 -4.17
CA ASP A 716 25.05 -3.07 -4.98
C ASP A 716 23.98 -2.18 -4.35
N HIS A 717 24.15 -1.91 -3.04
CA HIS A 717 23.35 -0.96 -2.29
C HIS A 717 24.22 -0.30 -1.20
N ASP A 718 24.51 0.99 -1.37
CA ASP A 718 25.30 1.77 -0.43
C ASP A 718 24.37 2.54 0.52
N ILE A 719 24.84 2.81 1.73
CA ILE A 719 24.13 3.67 2.69
C ILE A 719 24.96 4.92 2.99
N ARG A 720 24.36 5.90 3.68
CA ARG A 720 25.02 7.13 4.13
C ARG A 720 25.08 7.25 5.63
N SER A 721 26.14 7.88 6.15
CA SER A 721 26.20 8.24 7.56
C SER A 721 25.26 9.40 7.89
N ALA A 722 24.66 9.35 9.09
CA ALA A 722 23.82 10.42 9.64
C ALA A 722 24.63 11.70 9.97
N ALA A 723 23.97 12.73 10.48
CA ALA A 723 24.54 14.07 10.73
C ALA A 723 25.78 14.04 11.65
N ASP A 724 25.80 13.16 12.66
CA ASP A 724 26.90 13.00 13.61
C ASP A 724 27.96 11.97 13.15
N GLY A 725 27.79 11.46 11.92
CA GLY A 725 28.71 10.54 11.27
C GLY A 725 28.50 9.07 11.59
N ASP A 726 27.49 8.75 12.36
CA ASP A 726 27.11 7.37 12.65
C ASP A 726 26.32 6.74 11.51
N TYR A 727 26.36 5.41 11.45
CA TYR A 727 25.70 4.64 10.39
C TYR A 727 25.36 3.23 10.88
N TRP A 728 24.35 2.65 10.24
CA TRP A 728 23.92 1.26 10.41
C TRP A 728 23.79 0.63 9.04
N ARG A 729 24.40 -0.53 8.85
CA ARG A 729 24.25 -1.35 7.64
C ARG A 729 23.79 -2.73 8.06
N LEU A 730 22.52 -3.02 7.81
CA LEU A 730 21.92 -4.31 8.10
C LEU A 730 22.53 -5.38 7.19
N LEU A 731 22.96 -6.50 7.78
CA LEU A 731 23.67 -7.58 7.08
C LEU A 731 23.42 -8.92 7.78
N ASN A 732 23.38 -9.99 7.01
CA ASN A 732 23.44 -11.35 7.52
C ASN A 732 24.82 -11.68 8.11
N PRO A 733 24.94 -12.76 8.92
CA PRO A 733 26.25 -13.21 9.40
C PRO A 733 27.23 -13.48 8.26
N GLY A 734 28.46 -13.00 8.40
CA GLY A 734 29.50 -13.15 7.37
C GLY A 734 30.68 -12.20 7.54
N GLU A 735 31.65 -12.33 6.65
CA GLU A 735 32.83 -11.46 6.56
C GLU A 735 32.66 -10.47 5.41
N TYR A 736 32.65 -9.20 5.73
CA TYR A 736 32.40 -8.13 4.75
C TYR A 736 33.57 -7.19 4.61
N LYS A 737 33.90 -6.84 3.36
CA LYS A 737 34.85 -5.79 3.05
C LYS A 737 34.09 -4.49 2.86
N VAL A 738 34.30 -3.55 3.80
CA VAL A 738 33.58 -2.29 3.86
C VAL A 738 34.50 -1.14 3.49
N THR A 739 34.09 -0.34 2.50
CA THR A 739 34.79 0.86 2.06
C THR A 739 33.95 2.09 2.34
N VAL A 740 34.54 3.09 3.01
CA VAL A 740 33.88 4.35 3.32
C VAL A 740 34.61 5.51 2.65
N TRP A 741 33.84 6.40 2.03
CA TRP A 741 34.36 7.62 1.42
C TRP A 741 33.41 8.80 1.59
N ALA A 742 33.97 10.00 1.59
CA ALA A 742 33.18 11.25 1.65
C ALA A 742 33.85 12.31 0.78
N GLU A 743 33.08 13.31 0.33
CA GLU A 743 33.61 14.38 -0.51
C GLU A 743 34.72 15.14 0.21
N GLY A 744 35.83 15.29 -0.47
CA GLY A 744 36.99 15.98 0.10
C GLY A 744 37.88 15.14 1.02
N TYR A 745 37.61 13.86 1.16
CA TYR A 745 38.40 12.89 1.94
C TYR A 745 39.01 11.79 1.09
N PHE A 746 40.02 11.14 1.60
CA PHE A 746 40.52 9.88 1.05
C PHE A 746 39.68 8.72 1.56
N PRO A 747 39.33 7.72 0.72
CA PRO A 747 38.60 6.56 1.16
C PRO A 747 39.35 5.74 2.19
N SER A 748 38.62 5.04 3.04
CA SER A 748 39.13 4.10 4.02
C SER A 748 38.39 2.76 3.90
N MET A 749 39.10 1.66 4.02
CA MET A 749 38.59 0.31 3.89
C MET A 749 39.03 -0.54 5.07
N ARG A 750 38.12 -1.45 5.51
CA ARG A 750 38.41 -2.49 6.49
C ARG A 750 37.50 -3.69 6.32
N ARG A 751 37.89 -4.82 6.90
CA ARG A 751 37.00 -6.00 7.02
C ARG A 751 36.25 -5.94 8.33
N CYS A 752 34.96 -6.29 8.29
CA CYS A 752 34.08 -6.33 9.43
C CYS A 752 33.34 -7.70 9.43
N SER A 753 33.41 -8.41 10.56
CA SER A 753 32.81 -9.73 10.74
C SER A 753 31.47 -9.56 11.45
N VAL A 754 30.38 -10.06 10.88
CA VAL A 754 29.04 -10.06 11.46
C VAL A 754 28.75 -11.44 12.05
N GLY A 755 28.45 -11.48 13.34
CA GLY A 755 28.08 -12.72 14.04
C GLY A 755 26.63 -13.14 13.84
N THR A 756 26.27 -14.29 14.36
CA THR A 756 24.89 -14.84 14.31
C THR A 756 23.94 -14.18 15.30
N GLU A 757 24.47 -13.55 16.35
CA GLU A 757 23.66 -12.88 17.37
C GLU A 757 23.07 -11.56 16.84
N ALA A 758 21.90 -11.16 17.36
CA ALA A 758 21.31 -9.85 17.11
C ALA A 758 22.06 -8.73 17.89
N ARG A 759 23.37 -8.64 17.69
CA ARG A 759 24.25 -7.60 18.24
C ARG A 759 25.08 -7.01 17.10
N PRO A 760 25.07 -5.67 16.95
CA PRO A 760 25.79 -5.05 15.86
C PRO A 760 27.31 -5.15 16.07
N THR A 761 28.02 -5.48 15.01
CA THR A 761 29.48 -5.37 14.98
C THR A 761 29.89 -3.91 14.83
N ILE A 762 30.75 -3.41 15.72
CA ILE A 762 31.25 -2.04 15.64
C ILE A 762 32.37 -1.93 14.59
N CYS A 763 32.16 -1.10 13.57
CA CYS A 763 33.06 -0.91 12.46
C CYS A 763 33.31 0.59 12.17
N ASP A 764 34.12 1.27 13.03
CA ASP A 764 34.41 2.70 12.91
C ASP A 764 35.40 3.01 11.79
N PHE A 765 35.27 4.18 11.17
CA PHE A 765 36.16 4.68 10.12
C PHE A 765 36.72 6.07 10.45
N ILE A 766 38.00 6.25 10.12
CA ILE A 766 38.70 7.53 10.27
C ILE A 766 39.16 7.99 8.89
N LEU A 767 38.61 9.10 8.39
CA LEU A 767 38.93 9.64 7.09
C LEU A 767 39.91 10.81 7.20
N ILE A 768 40.74 10.95 6.17
CA ILE A 768 41.77 11.98 6.06
C ILE A 768 41.39 12.96 4.95
N LYS A 769 41.27 14.26 5.28
CA LYS A 769 41.03 15.30 4.27
C LYS A 769 42.07 15.33 3.19
N THR A 770 41.63 15.44 1.95
CA THR A 770 42.54 15.68 0.81
C THR A 770 43.28 17.02 0.96
N PRO A 771 44.43 17.21 0.34
CA PRO A 771 45.14 18.48 0.38
C PRO A 771 44.30 19.67 -0.10
N ARG A 772 43.45 19.45 -1.10
CA ARG A 772 42.50 20.45 -1.62
C ARG A 772 41.49 20.88 -0.56
N GLN A 773 40.86 19.92 0.15
CA GLN A 773 39.89 20.21 1.19
C GLN A 773 40.51 20.90 2.41
N ARG A 774 41.73 20.51 2.81
CA ARG A 774 42.46 21.23 3.87
C ARG A 774 42.71 22.69 3.49
N MET A 775 43.12 22.91 2.25
CA MET A 775 43.37 24.26 1.73
C MET A 775 42.09 25.11 1.75
N ASN A 776 41.00 24.59 1.21
CA ASN A 776 39.70 25.28 1.21
C ASN A 776 39.25 25.64 2.64
N GLY A 777 39.42 24.72 3.61
CA GLY A 777 39.10 24.98 5.02
C GLY A 777 39.97 26.04 5.68
N ILE A 778 41.26 26.18 5.30
CA ILE A 778 42.15 27.24 5.80
C ILE A 778 41.75 28.59 5.19
N LEU A 779 41.49 28.63 3.90
CA LEU A 779 41.07 29.86 3.19
C LEU A 779 39.71 30.38 3.64
N ALA A 780 38.72 29.48 3.86
CA ALA A 780 37.40 29.86 4.35
C ALA A 780 37.43 30.49 5.77
N LYS A 781 38.47 30.18 6.56
CA LYS A 781 38.71 30.78 7.89
C LYS A 781 39.60 32.04 7.85
N GLY A 782 39.85 32.59 6.64
CA GLY A 782 40.74 33.78 6.48
C GLY A 782 42.22 33.51 6.78
N GLY A 783 42.63 32.23 6.96
CA GLY A 783 43.99 31.84 7.25
C GLY A 783 44.91 31.87 6.03
N ARG A 784 46.23 32.13 6.26
CA ARG A 784 47.27 31.96 5.24
C ARG A 784 47.65 30.48 5.11
N LEU A 785 47.80 30.00 3.87
CA LEU A 785 48.21 28.61 3.63
C LEU A 785 49.60 28.33 4.20
N PRO A 786 49.80 27.20 4.91
CA PRO A 786 51.13 26.76 5.32
C PRO A 786 52.09 26.65 4.15
N GLN A 787 53.39 26.97 4.38
CA GLN A 787 54.40 27.06 3.32
C GLN A 787 54.61 25.74 2.57
N ASP A 788 54.53 24.60 3.27
CA ASP A 788 54.60 23.25 2.69
C ASP A 788 53.41 22.97 1.74
N LEU A 789 52.22 23.43 2.07
CA LEU A 789 51.03 23.28 1.27
C LEU A 789 51.09 24.19 0.01
N GLN A 790 51.63 25.42 0.15
CA GLN A 790 51.90 26.32 -0.97
C GLN A 790 52.89 25.71 -1.97
N LEU A 791 53.99 25.10 -1.48
CA LEU A 791 54.97 24.41 -2.29
C LEU A 791 54.37 23.19 -3.02
N LYS A 792 53.55 22.37 -2.34
CA LYS A 792 52.88 21.23 -2.96
C LYS A 792 51.88 21.66 -4.04
N LEU A 793 51.13 22.72 -3.82
CA LEU A 793 50.22 23.28 -4.82
C LEU A 793 50.97 23.83 -6.05
N ARG A 794 52.08 24.52 -5.80
CA ARG A 794 52.95 25.03 -6.87
C ARG A 794 53.52 23.87 -7.70
N ALA A 795 53.93 22.79 -7.05
CA ALA A 795 54.41 21.57 -7.71
C ALA A 795 53.30 20.86 -8.51
N MET A 796 52.11 20.76 -7.97
CA MET A 796 50.95 20.18 -8.70
C MET A 796 50.50 21.04 -9.89
N ARG A 797 50.49 22.38 -9.76
CA ARG A 797 50.22 23.27 -10.87
C ARG A 797 51.25 23.12 -11.98
N LEU A 798 52.54 23.03 -11.62
CA LEU A 798 53.62 22.80 -12.58
C LEU A 798 53.51 21.42 -13.26
N ARG A 799 53.11 20.36 -12.53
CA ARG A 799 52.86 19.05 -13.14
C ARG A 799 51.67 19.09 -14.11
N LYS A 800 50.59 19.75 -13.74
CA LYS A 800 49.41 19.89 -14.62
C LYS A 800 49.74 20.72 -15.88
N LEU A 801 50.51 21.79 -15.74
CA LEU A 801 51.04 22.58 -16.87
C LEU A 801 51.91 21.72 -17.77
N ARG A 802 52.84 20.92 -17.21
CA ARG A 802 53.71 20.01 -17.99
C ARG A 802 52.89 18.96 -18.77
N VAL A 803 51.86 18.39 -18.16
CA VAL A 803 50.99 17.41 -18.81
C VAL A 803 50.16 18.07 -19.93
N SER A 804 49.58 19.25 -19.68
CA SER A 804 48.84 19.98 -20.70
C SER A 804 49.72 20.43 -21.85
N THR A 805 50.94 20.91 -21.56
CA THR A 805 51.94 21.28 -22.58
C THR A 805 52.34 20.07 -23.44
N LYS A 806 52.57 18.91 -22.78
CA LYS A 806 52.89 17.67 -23.49
C LYS A 806 51.71 17.21 -24.40
N ALA A 807 50.47 17.30 -23.91
CA ALA A 807 49.27 16.99 -24.71
C ALA A 807 49.06 17.96 -25.89
N ILE A 808 49.33 19.28 -25.69
CA ILE A 808 49.26 20.29 -26.75
C ILE A 808 50.35 20.04 -27.79
N ASN A 809 51.57 19.70 -27.36
CA ASN A 809 52.68 19.42 -28.29
C ASN A 809 52.39 18.13 -29.10
N GLN A 810 51.87 17.08 -28.46
CA GLN A 810 51.43 15.87 -29.19
C GLN A 810 50.29 16.13 -30.19
N ARG A 811 49.33 16.98 -29.86
CA ARG A 811 48.28 17.42 -30.81
C ARG A 811 48.89 18.22 -31.98
N ARG A 812 49.88 19.14 -31.71
CA ARG A 812 50.60 19.89 -32.77
C ARG A 812 51.41 18.96 -33.67
N GLU A 813 52.04 17.95 -33.12
CA GLU A 813 52.80 16.94 -33.90
C GLU A 813 51.87 16.10 -34.78
N ARG A 814 50.74 15.63 -34.21
CA ARG A 814 49.70 14.90 -35.00
C ARG A 814 49.15 15.75 -36.12
N SER A 815 48.84 17.04 -35.86
CA SER A 815 48.39 17.98 -36.88
C SER A 815 49.44 18.27 -37.95
N ARG A 816 50.76 18.34 -37.61
CA ARG A 816 51.87 18.48 -38.56
C ARG A 816 52.01 17.23 -39.42
N LYS A 817 51.93 16.02 -38.83
CA LYS A 817 51.98 14.77 -39.59
C LYS A 817 50.77 14.64 -40.54
N ALA A 818 49.58 15.03 -40.12
CA ALA A 818 48.38 15.02 -40.98
C ALA A 818 48.42 16.06 -42.13
N ARG A 819 49.15 17.19 -41.94
CA ARG A 819 49.38 18.18 -43.03
C ARG A 819 50.47 17.72 -43.98
N GLY A 820 51.49 16.98 -43.49
CA GLY A 820 52.56 16.45 -44.37
C GLY A 820 52.08 15.35 -45.31
N THR A 821 51.09 14.57 -44.92
CA THR A 821 50.50 13.53 -45.74
C THR A 821 49.49 14.05 -46.77
N ARG A 822 49.02 15.29 -46.71
CA ARG A 822 48.17 15.94 -47.74
C ARG A 822 48.92 16.58 -48.87
N SER A 823 50.27 16.88 -48.70
CA SER A 823 51.09 17.48 -49.74
C SER A 823 51.72 16.51 -50.75
N ALA A 824 51.53 15.18 -50.53
CA ALA A 824 52.13 14.18 -51.40
C ALA A 824 51.13 13.45 -52.34
N ARG A 825 49.97 14.02 -52.58
CA ARG A 825 49.07 13.48 -53.62
C ARG A 825 49.23 14.34 -54.88
N ALA A 826 49.90 13.79 -55.89
CA ALA A 826 50.01 14.34 -57.24
C ALA A 826 48.62 14.41 -57.93
N PRO A 827 48.43 15.38 -58.86
CA PRO A 827 47.13 15.54 -59.57
C PRO A 827 46.94 14.36 -60.55
N ARG A 828 45.77 13.79 -60.55
CA ARG A 828 45.31 12.82 -61.56
C ARG A 828 45.11 13.54 -62.90
N PRO A 829 45.55 12.95 -64.05
CA PRO A 829 45.23 13.54 -65.34
C PRO A 829 43.76 13.45 -65.71
N LEU A 830 43.26 14.52 -66.33
CA LEU A 830 41.94 14.58 -66.88
C LEU A 830 41.94 13.78 -68.19
N THR A 831 41.06 12.82 -68.33
CA THR A 831 40.74 12.16 -69.62
C THR A 831 39.60 12.95 -70.28
N PRO A 832 39.63 13.22 -71.61
CA PRO A 832 38.59 13.96 -72.34
C PRO A 832 37.37 13.07 -72.58
N LEU A 833 36.22 13.69 -72.54
CA LEU A 833 34.95 13.15 -72.99
C LEU A 833 34.93 12.97 -74.53
N ALA A 834 34.54 11.86 -74.99
CA ALA A 834 33.81 11.60 -76.27
C ALA A 834 32.56 10.75 -75.98
#